data_4f0030c0464e4a9b6e4aeaa11e296f6b
#
_entry.id   4f0030c0464e4a9b6e4aeaa11e296f6b
#
_cell.length_a   1.000
_cell.length_b   1.000
_cell.length_c   1.000
_cell.angle_alpha   90.00
_cell.angle_beta   90.00
_cell.angle_gamma   90.00
#
_symmetry.space_group_name_H-M   'P 1'
#
loop_
_entity.id
_entity.type
_entity.pdbx_description
1 polymer ?
#
loop_
_entity_poly.entity_id
_entity_poly.type
_entity_poly.pdbx_seq_one_letter_code
_entity_poly.pdbx_strand_id
1 'polypeptide(L)'
;MAELTPMMKQYLEIKRDNPDSILFFRLGDFYEMFADDARLASKELDLTLTSRDKDPNKAPEDKVPMCGVPYHASDAYIARLVAKGYKVAICEQMEDPAKAKGLVKRDIIRVVTPGTVIDAASLEDKSSNYLCGIYLDENAAGAAFCDLSTGEAHLTGFTGPDRVEHVVNELGRFSPAEAVLSPGAAEESTLTQALADKFACRVEKGSAARFSLPEAETHIRTQFGEEALKRLPAGNPAAAMALGGLLNYLYETQKTDLSYINTLDYYEQGRFMELDLTARRNLELTATLRGKEKKGSLLWVLDKTRTPMGGRCLRSWLERPLLSVTAIARRSGAVAALVDNTIAREELIAALSGLGDMERLIGRIVYGTAGGRDLASLRAAIERLPQIHAQLASFSDRKLSELTAQLDLLEDVGARIAAAICDDPPFSVREGGFIRDGFDPEVDRLRHILKGGKGVIVEMESREKERTGIRTLKIGYNKVFGYYIEVSNSFKDQVPETYIRKQTLVNAERYITQELKDLEQEILTASERVVALEYELFTALREEICAAAQRIQRTAAALAEADALASLAAVAVHNGYCRPEVDESGVIEIREGRHPVVERMLRDTLFVPNDTFMGEKQERVAIITGPNMAGKSTYMRQVALIVLMAQIGSFVPASYARIGVVDRIFTRIGASDDLSAGQSTFMVEMTEVADILRHATKHSLLILDEIGRGTSTFDGMSIARAVLEYCADKKLLGAKTLFATHYHELTELENTLEGAVNYNIAVKTKGEDIIFLRKIVPGGADRSYGIEVAKLAGLPEKVLQRARTVLRELEEENGVSYAPPRREEDQVCLSAVAEGEVLDALRRCQTDALSPLEALNLIYEWKRKLSQ
;
A
#
# COMPACT_ATOMS: atom_id res chain seq x y z
N MET A 1 -11.09 51.04 11.49
CA MET A 1 -10.60 49.80 10.86
C MET A 1 -9.72 50.22 9.68
N ALA A 2 -8.47 49.80 9.67
CA ALA A 2 -7.60 50.11 8.50
C ALA A 2 -8.20 49.48 7.24
N GLU A 3 -8.23 50.21 6.14
CA GLU A 3 -8.80 49.77 4.88
C GLU A 3 -7.96 48.60 4.33
N LEU A 4 -8.56 47.40 4.23
CA LEU A 4 -7.86 46.24 3.68
C LEU A 4 -7.43 46.48 2.25
N THR A 5 -6.20 46.12 1.91
CA THR A 5 -5.73 46.19 0.52
C THR A 5 -6.60 45.33 -0.40
N PRO A 6 -6.74 45.70 -1.70
CA PRO A 6 -7.54 44.90 -2.66
C PRO A 6 -7.12 43.40 -2.69
N MET A 7 -5.83 43.13 -2.60
CA MET A 7 -5.27 41.78 -2.54
C MET A 7 -5.73 41.02 -1.27
N MET A 8 -5.72 41.71 -0.11
CA MET A 8 -6.16 41.06 1.14
C MET A 8 -7.69 40.81 1.15
N LYS A 9 -8.47 41.67 0.49
CA LYS A 9 -9.90 41.41 0.28
C LYS A 9 -10.12 40.14 -0.54
N GLN A 10 -9.41 39.99 -1.65
CA GLN A 10 -9.45 38.79 -2.51
C GLN A 10 -9.03 37.53 -1.71
N TYR A 11 -7.96 37.60 -0.91
CA TYR A 11 -7.53 36.48 -0.03
C TYR A 11 -8.65 36.06 0.92
N LEU A 12 -9.25 37.02 1.63
CA LEU A 12 -10.31 36.76 2.63
C LEU A 12 -11.60 36.21 1.98
N GLU A 13 -11.96 36.65 0.77
CA GLU A 13 -13.10 36.11 0.02
C GLU A 13 -12.86 34.64 -0.32
N ILE A 14 -11.72 34.29 -0.91
CA ILE A 14 -11.36 32.92 -1.24
C ILE A 14 -11.26 32.04 0.02
N LYS A 15 -10.70 32.58 1.12
CA LYS A 15 -10.58 31.85 2.39
C LYS A 15 -11.94 31.59 3.03
N ARG A 16 -12.89 32.51 2.94
CA ARG A 16 -14.26 32.33 3.47
C ARG A 16 -14.98 31.17 2.80
N ASP A 17 -14.75 30.97 1.50
CA ASP A 17 -15.34 29.85 0.73
C ASP A 17 -14.62 28.51 0.99
N ASN A 18 -13.42 28.55 1.61
CA ASN A 18 -12.61 27.37 1.95
C ASN A 18 -12.03 27.48 3.37
N PRO A 19 -12.88 27.54 4.41
CA PRO A 19 -12.46 27.84 5.78
C PRO A 19 -11.53 26.76 6.37
N ASP A 20 -11.74 25.48 6.02
CA ASP A 20 -11.04 24.31 6.56
C ASP A 20 -9.72 24.00 5.87
N SER A 21 -9.33 24.78 4.83
CA SER A 21 -8.12 24.55 4.05
C SER A 21 -7.06 25.60 4.32
N ILE A 22 -5.79 25.22 4.44
CA ILE A 22 -4.68 26.18 4.46
C ILE A 22 -4.52 26.73 3.03
N LEU A 23 -4.69 28.06 2.88
CA LEU A 23 -4.68 28.69 1.57
C LEU A 23 -3.26 29.06 1.14
N PHE A 24 -2.75 28.35 0.13
CA PHE A 24 -1.50 28.67 -0.56
C PHE A 24 -1.78 29.68 -1.67
N PHE A 25 -1.65 30.96 -1.34
CA PHE A 25 -2.06 32.08 -2.22
C PHE A 25 -0.88 32.56 -3.05
N ARG A 26 -0.92 32.44 -4.38
CA ARG A 26 0.15 32.78 -5.28
C ARG A 26 0.41 34.29 -5.35
N LEU A 27 1.63 34.69 -5.01
CA LEU A 27 2.11 36.07 -5.11
C LEU A 27 3.53 36.11 -5.69
N GLY A 28 3.65 36.40 -6.98
CA GLY A 28 4.92 36.30 -7.69
C GLY A 28 5.52 34.90 -7.64
N ASP A 29 6.73 34.77 -7.12
CA ASP A 29 7.43 33.48 -7.03
C ASP A 29 7.16 32.68 -5.73
N PHE A 30 6.18 33.16 -4.92
CA PHE A 30 5.85 32.49 -3.65
C PHE A 30 4.37 32.12 -3.57
N TYR A 31 4.10 31.07 -2.82
CA TYR A 31 2.81 30.90 -2.17
C TYR A 31 2.89 31.50 -0.78
N GLU A 32 2.06 32.48 -0.51
CA GLU A 32 2.00 33.15 0.78
C GLU A 32 0.72 32.77 1.53
N MET A 33 0.85 32.59 2.83
CA MET A 33 -0.24 32.31 3.76
C MET A 33 -0.36 33.45 4.74
N PHE A 34 -1.59 33.80 5.15
CA PHE A 34 -1.86 34.94 6.02
C PHE A 34 -2.69 34.53 7.24
N ALA A 35 -2.69 35.39 8.28
CA ALA A 35 -3.48 35.24 9.49
C ALA A 35 -3.27 33.88 10.18
N ASP A 36 -4.34 33.13 10.45
CA ASP A 36 -4.27 31.84 11.15
C ASP A 36 -3.61 30.77 10.32
N ASP A 37 -3.79 30.78 8.99
CA ASP A 37 -3.07 29.87 8.08
C ASP A 37 -1.55 30.06 8.18
N ALA A 38 -1.08 31.31 8.29
CA ALA A 38 0.35 31.59 8.44
C ALA A 38 0.90 31.08 9.78
N ARG A 39 0.15 31.26 10.89
CA ARG A 39 0.53 30.76 12.22
C ARG A 39 0.63 29.24 12.24
N LEU A 40 -0.37 28.59 11.66
CA LEU A 40 -0.43 27.13 11.56
C LEU A 40 0.69 26.59 10.68
N ALA A 41 0.84 27.10 9.45
CA ALA A 41 1.86 26.65 8.53
C ALA A 41 3.29 26.93 9.03
N SER A 42 3.52 28.09 9.66
CA SER A 42 4.81 28.40 10.29
C SER A 42 5.20 27.38 11.35
N LYS A 43 4.25 26.96 12.23
CA LYS A 43 4.47 25.95 13.26
C LYS A 43 4.70 24.56 12.67
N GLU A 44 3.88 24.15 11.71
CA GLU A 44 3.90 22.77 11.18
C GLU A 44 5.05 22.52 10.19
N LEU A 45 5.55 23.56 9.55
CA LEU A 45 6.59 23.52 8.51
C LEU A 45 7.93 24.11 8.93
N ASP A 46 8.04 24.68 10.16
CA ASP A 46 9.22 25.41 10.66
C ASP A 46 9.58 26.62 9.77
N LEU A 47 8.56 27.38 9.34
CA LEU A 47 8.74 28.58 8.52
C LEU A 47 8.82 29.83 9.39
N THR A 48 9.63 30.80 8.97
CA THR A 48 9.70 32.08 9.63
C THR A 48 8.39 32.85 9.47
N LEU A 49 7.78 33.24 10.61
CA LEU A 49 6.60 34.10 10.60
C LEU A 49 7.04 35.54 10.45
N THR A 50 6.50 36.23 9.44
CA THR A 50 6.80 37.63 9.11
C THR A 50 5.51 38.44 8.96
N SER A 51 5.60 39.70 8.51
CA SER A 51 4.46 40.52 8.13
C SER A 51 4.81 41.44 6.95
N ARG A 52 3.87 41.64 6.02
CA ARG A 52 3.99 42.64 4.95
C ARG A 52 3.75 44.07 5.42
N ASP A 53 3.17 44.24 6.59
CA ASP A 53 2.93 45.60 7.14
C ASP A 53 4.24 46.21 7.62
N LYS A 54 4.70 47.21 6.88
CA LYS A 54 5.96 47.91 7.13
C LYS A 54 5.81 49.13 8.04
N ASP A 55 4.60 49.40 8.58
CA ASP A 55 4.38 50.54 9.47
C ASP A 55 5.18 50.32 10.78
N PRO A 56 6.18 51.15 11.09
CA PRO A 56 6.98 51.01 12.31
C PRO A 56 6.22 51.38 13.58
N ASN A 57 5.07 52.07 13.47
CA ASN A 57 4.25 52.52 14.60
C ASN A 57 3.20 51.49 15.01
N LYS A 58 3.03 50.41 14.23
CA LYS A 58 2.07 49.36 14.52
C LYS A 58 2.69 48.27 15.40
N ALA A 59 2.04 47.97 16.50
CA ALA A 59 2.54 46.91 17.40
C ALA A 59 2.65 45.57 16.66
N PRO A 60 3.62 44.71 16.96
CA PRO A 60 3.79 43.41 16.28
C PRO A 60 2.52 42.57 16.28
N GLU A 61 1.71 42.70 17.34
CA GLU A 61 0.45 41.98 17.56
C GLU A 61 -0.69 42.43 16.63
N ASP A 62 -0.62 43.69 16.15
CA ASP A 62 -1.61 44.27 15.24
C ASP A 62 -1.27 44.06 13.76
N LYS A 63 -0.11 43.49 13.46
CA LYS A 63 0.33 43.18 12.08
C LYS A 63 -0.22 41.85 11.66
N VAL A 64 -0.76 41.75 10.42
CA VAL A 64 -1.22 40.47 9.86
C VAL A 64 -0.02 39.57 9.67
N PRO A 65 0.02 38.44 10.39
CA PRO A 65 1.09 37.44 10.25
C PRO A 65 1.08 36.84 8.86
N MET A 66 2.26 36.55 8.33
CA MET A 66 2.48 35.98 7.02
C MET A 66 3.65 35.00 7.07
N CYS A 67 3.57 33.92 6.33
CA CYS A 67 4.70 33.09 5.95
C CYS A 67 4.55 32.69 4.48
N GLY A 68 5.61 32.19 3.86
CA GLY A 68 5.55 31.80 2.46
C GLY A 68 6.61 30.79 2.07
N VAL A 69 6.32 30.05 1.03
CA VAL A 69 7.23 29.06 0.42
C VAL A 69 7.44 29.38 -1.06
N PRO A 70 8.62 29.13 -1.64
CA PRO A 70 8.80 29.26 -3.08
C PRO A 70 7.85 28.33 -3.84
N TYR A 71 7.17 28.83 -4.88
CA TYR A 71 6.15 28.04 -5.57
C TYR A 71 6.71 26.76 -6.22
N HIS A 72 7.95 26.80 -6.70
CA HIS A 72 8.62 25.67 -7.33
C HIS A 72 9.03 24.57 -6.33
N ALA A 73 9.03 24.86 -5.04
CA ALA A 73 9.32 23.90 -3.97
C ALA A 73 8.08 23.54 -3.12
N SER A 74 6.91 24.04 -3.50
CA SER A 74 5.68 23.91 -2.70
C SER A 74 5.25 22.47 -2.44
N ASP A 75 5.48 21.54 -3.38
CA ASP A 75 5.02 20.16 -3.30
C ASP A 75 5.51 19.45 -2.04
N ALA A 76 6.77 19.64 -1.66
CA ALA A 76 7.34 19.07 -0.44
C ALA A 76 6.69 19.62 0.84
N TYR A 77 6.32 20.91 0.85
CA TYR A 77 5.63 21.54 1.98
C TYR A 77 4.16 21.12 2.06
N ILE A 78 3.48 21.04 0.90
CA ILE A 78 2.10 20.53 0.80
C ILE A 78 2.05 19.09 1.31
N ALA A 79 2.96 18.21 0.85
CA ALA A 79 3.04 16.82 1.31
C ALA A 79 3.17 16.71 2.84
N ARG A 80 4.01 17.54 3.47
CA ARG A 80 4.17 17.55 4.94
C ARG A 80 2.91 17.97 5.68
N LEU A 81 2.14 18.94 5.17
CA LEU A 81 0.88 19.35 5.76
C LEU A 81 -0.20 18.27 5.60
N VAL A 82 -0.30 17.73 4.38
CA VAL A 82 -1.30 16.69 4.06
C VAL A 82 -1.04 15.41 4.85
N ALA A 83 0.23 15.00 5.01
CA ALA A 83 0.59 13.85 5.86
C ALA A 83 0.18 14.02 7.34
N LYS A 84 0.03 15.28 7.81
CA LYS A 84 -0.49 15.61 9.14
C LYS A 84 -2.02 15.77 9.15
N GLY A 85 -2.72 15.47 8.05
CA GLY A 85 -4.18 15.51 7.95
C GLY A 85 -4.77 16.88 7.56
N TYR A 86 -3.95 17.89 7.21
CA TYR A 86 -4.45 19.19 6.77
C TYR A 86 -4.88 19.17 5.30
N LYS A 87 -5.87 20.00 4.94
CA LYS A 87 -6.23 20.33 3.56
C LYS A 87 -5.43 21.56 3.10
N VAL A 88 -4.95 21.54 1.88
CA VAL A 88 -4.23 22.65 1.29
C VAL A 88 -4.92 23.10 0.01
N ALA A 89 -5.45 24.33 -0.01
CA ALA A 89 -6.07 24.92 -1.20
C ALA A 89 -4.99 25.70 -1.99
N ILE A 90 -4.76 25.30 -3.24
CA ILE A 90 -3.78 25.94 -4.13
C ILE A 90 -4.50 27.01 -4.93
N CYS A 91 -4.14 28.25 -4.70
CA CYS A 91 -4.72 29.42 -5.36
C CYS A 91 -3.70 30.03 -6.33
N GLU A 92 -4.00 29.94 -7.63
CA GLU A 92 -3.14 30.43 -8.72
C GLU A 92 -3.65 31.70 -9.38
N GLN A 93 -2.76 32.37 -10.06
CA GLN A 93 -3.07 33.53 -10.91
C GLN A 93 -3.69 33.03 -12.22
N MET A 94 -4.93 33.50 -12.51
CA MET A 94 -5.70 33.04 -13.66
C MET A 94 -5.42 33.86 -14.93
N GLU A 95 -4.63 34.90 -14.83
CA GLU A 95 -4.23 35.80 -15.94
C GLU A 95 -2.76 36.22 -15.81
N ASP A 96 -2.15 36.53 -16.93
CA ASP A 96 -0.75 37.02 -17.00
C ASP A 96 -0.62 38.37 -16.25
N PRO A 97 0.20 38.45 -15.20
CA PRO A 97 0.40 39.71 -14.45
C PRO A 97 0.86 40.88 -15.32
N ALA A 98 1.58 40.62 -16.42
CA ALA A 98 2.05 41.63 -17.35
C ALA A 98 0.93 42.23 -18.22
N LYS A 99 -0.19 41.48 -18.39
CA LYS A 99 -1.36 41.90 -19.20
C LYS A 99 -2.52 42.39 -18.35
N ALA A 100 -2.51 42.18 -17.05
CA ALA A 100 -3.57 42.54 -16.14
C ALA A 100 -3.76 44.04 -15.99
N LYS A 101 -4.99 44.56 -16.22
CA LYS A 101 -5.34 45.93 -15.96
C LYS A 101 -5.86 46.11 -14.53
N GLY A 102 -4.97 45.98 -13.52
CA GLY A 102 -5.36 46.12 -12.14
C GLY A 102 -4.91 44.93 -11.26
N LEU A 103 -5.78 44.47 -10.32
CA LEU A 103 -5.49 43.32 -9.46
C LEU A 103 -5.63 42.03 -10.26
N VAL A 104 -4.55 41.25 -10.35
CA VAL A 104 -4.57 39.91 -11.00
C VAL A 104 -5.64 39.04 -10.37
N LYS A 105 -6.52 38.46 -11.19
CA LYS A 105 -7.53 37.50 -10.74
C LYS A 105 -6.86 36.21 -10.30
N ARG A 106 -7.30 35.71 -9.17
CA ARG A 106 -6.84 34.41 -8.61
C ARG A 106 -8.04 33.52 -8.29
N ASP A 107 -7.85 32.23 -8.44
CA ASP A 107 -8.85 31.22 -8.09
C ASP A 107 -8.18 29.96 -7.57
N ILE A 108 -8.92 29.15 -6.82
CA ILE A 108 -8.46 27.85 -6.40
C ILE A 108 -8.50 26.92 -7.61
N ILE A 109 -7.35 26.37 -7.97
CA ILE A 109 -7.21 25.39 -9.04
C ILE A 109 -7.32 23.95 -8.52
N ARG A 110 -7.02 23.75 -7.22
CA ARG A 110 -7.02 22.43 -6.60
C ARG A 110 -7.05 22.54 -5.08
N VAL A 111 -7.73 21.59 -4.42
CA VAL A 111 -7.59 21.34 -2.98
C VAL A 111 -6.95 19.98 -2.79
N VAL A 112 -5.74 19.96 -2.19
CA VAL A 112 -5.01 18.72 -1.87
C VAL A 112 -5.40 18.26 -0.48
N THR A 113 -5.82 17.00 -0.37
CA THR A 113 -6.25 16.36 0.87
C THR A 113 -5.55 15.00 1.02
N PRO A 114 -5.57 14.34 2.19
CA PRO A 114 -4.93 13.05 2.37
C PRO A 114 -5.34 11.98 1.34
N GLY A 115 -6.61 11.95 0.93
CA GLY A 115 -7.13 11.00 -0.06
C GLY A 115 -6.91 11.41 -1.51
N THR A 116 -6.48 12.65 -1.78
CA THR A 116 -6.32 13.19 -3.15
C THR A 116 -4.87 13.44 -3.56
N VAL A 117 -3.91 12.86 -2.84
CA VAL A 117 -2.48 12.91 -3.20
C VAL A 117 -2.21 12.06 -4.44
N ILE A 118 -1.53 12.65 -5.43
CA ILE A 118 -1.13 11.97 -6.69
C ILE A 118 0.40 11.93 -6.82
N ASP A 119 1.11 12.80 -6.13
CA ASP A 119 2.56 12.88 -6.21
C ASP A 119 3.21 11.59 -5.68
N ALA A 120 4.01 10.94 -6.55
CA ALA A 120 4.68 9.69 -6.23
C ALA A 120 5.66 9.81 -5.06
N ALA A 121 6.30 10.97 -4.86
CA ALA A 121 7.23 11.18 -3.75
C ALA A 121 6.54 11.19 -2.38
N SER A 122 5.22 11.41 -2.36
CA SER A 122 4.40 11.48 -1.15
C SER A 122 3.63 10.18 -0.86
N LEU A 123 3.69 9.21 -1.76
CA LEU A 123 2.95 7.94 -1.69
C LEU A 123 3.91 6.77 -1.50
N GLU A 124 3.47 5.77 -0.73
CA GLU A 124 4.16 4.48 -0.67
C GLU A 124 3.99 3.74 -2.01
N ASP A 125 5.10 3.26 -2.60
CA ASP A 125 5.10 2.67 -3.94
C ASP A 125 4.16 1.47 -4.10
N LYS A 126 4.18 0.55 -3.14
CA LYS A 126 3.44 -0.73 -3.17
C LYS A 126 2.14 -0.69 -2.35
N SER A 127 1.61 0.52 -2.09
CA SER A 127 0.35 0.73 -1.37
C SER A 127 -0.54 1.69 -2.15
N SER A 128 -1.83 1.43 -2.17
CA SER A 128 -2.85 2.33 -2.73
C SER A 128 -3.22 3.42 -1.72
N ASN A 129 -3.66 4.58 -2.20
CA ASN A 129 -4.11 5.70 -1.38
C ASN A 129 -5.60 5.97 -1.65
N TYR A 130 -6.45 5.30 -0.89
CA TYR A 130 -7.88 5.39 -1.12
C TYR A 130 -8.55 6.59 -0.45
N LEU A 131 -9.41 7.24 -1.21
CA LEU A 131 -10.48 8.13 -0.75
C LEU A 131 -11.78 7.33 -0.78
N CYS A 132 -12.63 7.42 0.25
CA CYS A 132 -13.91 6.72 0.24
C CYS A 132 -15.10 7.67 0.36
N GLY A 133 -16.24 7.26 -0.24
CA GLY A 133 -17.55 7.85 -0.06
C GLY A 133 -18.49 6.86 0.60
N ILE A 134 -19.17 7.27 1.67
CA ILE A 134 -20.07 6.39 2.44
C ILE A 134 -21.44 7.02 2.52
N TYR A 135 -22.43 6.27 2.06
CA TYR A 135 -23.83 6.57 2.25
C TYR A 135 -24.46 5.57 3.23
N LEU A 136 -25.25 6.08 4.16
CA LEU A 136 -25.99 5.26 5.13
C LEU A 136 -27.39 5.83 5.34
N ASP A 137 -28.40 4.96 5.30
CA ASP A 137 -29.74 5.21 5.76
C ASP A 137 -30.25 4.08 6.70
N GLU A 138 -31.53 4.10 7.06
CA GLU A 138 -32.11 3.13 8.00
C GLU A 138 -32.07 1.67 7.50
N ASN A 139 -32.04 1.42 6.19
CA ASN A 139 -32.20 0.09 5.59
C ASN A 139 -31.00 -0.35 4.75
N ALA A 140 -30.22 0.59 4.25
CA ALA A 140 -29.16 0.33 3.30
C ALA A 140 -27.88 1.13 3.60
N ALA A 141 -26.74 0.63 3.10
CA ALA A 141 -25.45 1.32 3.10
C ALA A 141 -24.77 1.13 1.74
N GLY A 142 -24.01 2.14 1.35
CA GLY A 142 -23.14 2.09 0.18
C GLY A 142 -21.74 2.55 0.55
N ALA A 143 -20.74 1.92 -0.03
CA ALA A 143 -19.33 2.30 0.13
C ALA A 143 -18.64 2.31 -1.24
N ALA A 144 -18.04 3.45 -1.58
CA ALA A 144 -17.25 3.66 -2.78
C ALA A 144 -15.81 4.01 -2.39
N PHE A 145 -14.84 3.46 -3.09
CA PHE A 145 -13.42 3.69 -2.86
C PHE A 145 -12.76 4.08 -4.18
N CYS A 146 -11.88 5.08 -4.15
CA CYS A 146 -11.15 5.53 -5.33
C CYS A 146 -9.70 5.87 -4.95
N ASP A 147 -8.74 5.35 -5.71
CA ASP A 147 -7.34 5.80 -5.69
C ASP A 147 -7.08 6.74 -6.87
N LEU A 148 -6.93 8.03 -6.59
CA LEU A 148 -6.66 9.03 -7.62
C LEU A 148 -5.32 8.82 -8.32
N SER A 149 -4.35 8.18 -7.66
CA SER A 149 -3.02 8.00 -8.26
C SER A 149 -3.01 6.94 -9.37
N THR A 150 -3.90 5.95 -9.30
CA THR A 150 -4.01 4.84 -10.27
C THR A 150 -5.26 4.94 -11.16
N GLY A 151 -6.30 5.65 -10.71
CA GLY A 151 -7.60 5.72 -11.38
C GLY A 151 -8.52 4.52 -11.12
N GLU A 152 -8.22 3.70 -10.11
CA GLU A 152 -9.08 2.59 -9.69
C GLU A 152 -10.27 3.08 -8.88
N ALA A 153 -11.46 2.55 -9.18
CA ALA A 153 -12.68 2.79 -8.41
C ALA A 153 -13.37 1.46 -8.07
N HIS A 154 -13.76 1.30 -6.80
CA HIS A 154 -14.47 0.14 -6.28
C HIS A 154 -15.79 0.56 -5.64
N LEU A 155 -16.81 -0.29 -5.77
CA LEU A 155 -18.13 0.02 -5.27
C LEU A 155 -18.81 -1.22 -4.72
N THR A 156 -19.43 -1.08 -3.56
CA THR A 156 -20.28 -2.13 -2.96
C THR A 156 -21.46 -1.53 -2.21
N GLY A 157 -22.46 -2.35 -1.93
CA GLY A 157 -23.63 -1.94 -1.18
C GLY A 157 -24.18 -3.06 -0.30
N PHE A 158 -24.76 -2.70 0.82
CA PHE A 158 -25.25 -3.58 1.86
C PHE A 158 -26.67 -3.24 2.27
N THR A 159 -27.45 -4.24 2.67
CA THR A 159 -28.79 -4.08 3.20
C THR A 159 -28.93 -4.88 4.49
N GLY A 160 -29.91 -4.52 5.33
CA GLY A 160 -30.19 -5.23 6.57
C GLY A 160 -29.52 -4.65 7.83
N PRO A 161 -29.66 -5.33 8.98
CA PRO A 161 -29.24 -4.81 10.27
C PRO A 161 -27.71 -4.64 10.39
N ASP A 162 -26.92 -5.53 9.78
CA ASP A 162 -25.46 -5.58 9.91
C ASP A 162 -24.73 -4.69 8.88
N ARG A 163 -25.46 -3.86 8.12
CA ARG A 163 -24.91 -3.00 7.05
C ARG A 163 -23.75 -2.09 7.52
N VAL A 164 -23.80 -1.57 8.74
CA VAL A 164 -22.75 -0.70 9.29
C VAL A 164 -21.47 -1.49 9.53
N GLU A 165 -21.58 -2.70 10.05
CA GLU A 165 -20.46 -3.59 10.30
C GLU A 165 -19.79 -4.02 8.99
N HIS A 166 -20.57 -4.35 7.96
CA HIS A 166 -20.02 -4.63 6.62
C HIS A 166 -19.25 -3.44 6.04
N VAL A 167 -19.75 -2.20 6.22
CA VAL A 167 -19.01 -1.00 5.82
C VAL A 167 -17.70 -0.89 6.59
N VAL A 168 -17.68 -1.12 7.91
CA VAL A 168 -16.46 -1.10 8.74
C VAL A 168 -15.46 -2.18 8.28
N ASN A 169 -15.92 -3.35 7.89
CA ASN A 169 -15.07 -4.41 7.36
C ASN A 169 -14.44 -4.02 6.00
N GLU A 170 -15.20 -3.35 5.12
CA GLU A 170 -14.64 -2.80 3.88
C GLU A 170 -13.64 -1.67 4.14
N LEU A 171 -13.88 -0.80 5.14
CA LEU A 171 -12.88 0.19 5.56
C LEU A 171 -11.57 -0.49 5.99
N GLY A 172 -11.65 -1.62 6.68
CA GLY A 172 -10.47 -2.43 7.03
C GLY A 172 -9.71 -3.00 5.85
N ARG A 173 -10.43 -3.28 4.77
CA ARG A 173 -9.87 -3.79 3.51
C ARG A 173 -9.13 -2.71 2.71
N PHE A 174 -9.72 -1.53 2.58
CA PHE A 174 -9.16 -0.45 1.77
C PHE A 174 -8.29 0.52 2.58
N SER A 175 -8.47 0.59 3.90
CA SER A 175 -7.75 1.50 4.79
C SER A 175 -7.66 2.93 4.22
N PRO A 176 -8.80 3.60 3.96
CA PRO A 176 -8.80 4.88 3.28
C PRO A 176 -8.14 5.98 4.12
N ALA A 177 -7.39 6.87 3.44
CA ALA A 177 -6.77 8.03 4.07
C ALA A 177 -7.80 9.14 4.37
N GLU A 178 -8.92 9.16 3.63
CA GLU A 178 -9.98 10.15 3.77
C GLU A 178 -11.35 9.53 3.45
N ALA A 179 -12.40 9.98 4.16
CA ALA A 179 -13.77 9.53 4.01
C ALA A 179 -14.73 10.70 3.88
N VAL A 180 -15.60 10.67 2.86
CA VAL A 180 -16.70 11.61 2.64
C VAL A 180 -17.99 10.93 3.09
N LEU A 181 -18.63 11.45 4.13
CA LEU A 181 -19.79 10.83 4.76
C LEU A 181 -21.09 11.55 4.40
N SER A 182 -22.15 10.79 4.08
CA SER A 182 -23.51 11.32 4.07
C SER A 182 -23.95 11.76 5.46
N PRO A 183 -25.00 12.59 5.61
CA PRO A 183 -25.49 12.99 6.94
C PRO A 183 -25.77 11.80 7.86
N GLY A 184 -26.46 10.76 7.37
CA GLY A 184 -26.75 9.56 8.16
C GLY A 184 -25.48 8.78 8.55
N ALA A 185 -24.47 8.70 7.66
CA ALA A 185 -23.19 8.08 7.98
C ALA A 185 -22.38 8.89 9.01
N ALA A 186 -22.49 10.22 8.97
CA ALA A 186 -21.80 11.11 9.92
C ALA A 186 -22.41 11.10 11.35
N GLU A 187 -23.66 10.68 11.48
CA GLU A 187 -24.35 10.53 12.79
C GLU A 187 -24.16 9.14 13.40
N GLU A 188 -23.71 8.13 12.60
CA GLU A 188 -23.48 6.78 13.10
C GLU A 188 -22.18 6.69 13.91
N SER A 189 -22.33 6.47 15.22
CA SER A 189 -21.22 6.50 16.16
C SER A 189 -20.21 5.37 15.95
N THR A 190 -20.67 4.16 15.63
CA THR A 190 -19.82 3.00 15.38
C THR A 190 -18.90 3.23 14.20
N LEU A 191 -19.42 3.81 13.11
CA LEU A 191 -18.68 4.13 11.91
C LEU A 191 -17.66 5.25 12.13
N THR A 192 -18.08 6.35 12.77
CA THR A 192 -17.21 7.52 13.02
C THR A 192 -16.08 7.21 13.99
N GLN A 193 -16.34 6.42 15.03
CA GLN A 193 -15.30 5.92 15.94
C GLN A 193 -14.31 4.99 15.22
N ALA A 194 -14.81 4.08 14.38
CA ALA A 194 -13.92 3.20 13.61
C ALA A 194 -12.99 4.00 12.68
N LEU A 195 -13.51 5.02 11.98
CA LEU A 195 -12.71 5.89 11.11
C LEU A 195 -11.64 6.66 11.89
N ALA A 196 -11.95 7.17 13.09
CA ALA A 196 -11.01 7.92 13.91
C ALA A 196 -9.97 7.02 14.58
N ASP A 197 -10.42 5.99 15.31
CA ASP A 197 -9.58 5.24 16.25
C ASP A 197 -8.80 4.11 15.57
N LYS A 198 -9.45 3.42 14.59
CA LYS A 198 -8.84 2.25 13.94
C LYS A 198 -8.05 2.61 12.67
N PHE A 199 -8.53 3.61 11.90
CA PHE A 199 -7.96 3.94 10.60
C PHE A 199 -7.21 5.28 10.57
N ALA A 200 -7.34 6.13 11.60
CA ALA A 200 -6.83 7.50 11.60
C ALA A 200 -7.24 8.27 10.32
N CYS A 201 -8.44 7.96 9.81
CA CYS A 201 -8.98 8.45 8.56
C CYS A 201 -9.52 9.86 8.74
N ARG A 202 -9.17 10.78 7.83
CA ARG A 202 -9.77 12.11 7.81
C ARG A 202 -11.23 12.01 7.37
N VAL A 203 -12.13 12.64 8.12
CA VAL A 203 -13.56 12.64 7.82
C VAL A 203 -14.00 13.99 7.28
N GLU A 204 -14.70 13.97 6.14
CA GLU A 204 -15.42 15.08 5.55
C GLU A 204 -16.92 14.83 5.61
N LYS A 205 -17.68 15.77 6.17
CA LYS A 205 -19.13 15.67 6.25
C LYS A 205 -19.77 16.30 5.01
N GLY A 206 -20.43 15.48 4.22
CA GLY A 206 -21.15 15.94 3.03
C GLY A 206 -22.58 16.37 3.33
N SER A 207 -23.13 17.25 2.49
CA SER A 207 -24.54 17.63 2.51
C SER A 207 -25.44 16.54 1.91
N ALA A 208 -26.72 16.54 2.24
CA ALA A 208 -27.68 15.62 1.64
C ALA A 208 -27.79 15.77 0.11
N ALA A 209 -27.61 16.99 -0.41
CA ALA A 209 -27.61 17.25 -1.85
C ALA A 209 -26.48 16.49 -2.58
N ARG A 210 -25.28 16.46 -1.97
CA ARG A 210 -24.10 15.75 -2.54
C ARG A 210 -24.36 14.26 -2.76
N PHE A 211 -25.21 13.64 -1.94
CA PHE A 211 -25.55 12.22 -1.99
C PHE A 211 -26.94 11.96 -2.60
N SER A 212 -27.47 12.89 -3.38
CA SER A 212 -28.79 12.71 -4.02
C SER A 212 -28.70 11.70 -5.17
N LEU A 213 -29.71 10.82 -5.31
CA LEU A 213 -29.70 9.79 -6.35
C LEU A 213 -29.67 10.36 -7.78
N PRO A 214 -30.43 11.40 -8.13
CA PRO A 214 -30.40 11.95 -9.49
C PRO A 214 -29.04 12.53 -9.89
N GLU A 215 -28.36 13.20 -8.96
CA GLU A 215 -26.99 13.70 -9.20
C GLU A 215 -25.99 12.55 -9.28
N ALA A 216 -26.10 11.55 -8.41
CA ALA A 216 -25.27 10.35 -8.44
C ALA A 216 -25.35 9.62 -9.78
N GLU A 217 -26.56 9.38 -10.31
CA GLU A 217 -26.75 8.77 -11.64
C GLU A 217 -26.12 9.61 -12.75
N THR A 218 -26.24 10.93 -12.67
CA THR A 218 -25.65 11.86 -13.64
C THR A 218 -24.12 11.80 -13.60
N HIS A 219 -23.53 11.83 -12.42
CA HIS A 219 -22.06 11.73 -12.25
C HIS A 219 -21.54 10.37 -12.71
N ILE A 220 -22.21 9.27 -12.35
CA ILE A 220 -21.80 7.91 -12.75
C ILE A 220 -21.89 7.76 -14.27
N ARG A 221 -22.97 8.25 -14.90
CA ARG A 221 -23.13 8.22 -16.35
C ARG A 221 -22.04 9.02 -17.06
N THR A 222 -21.72 10.18 -16.55
CA THR A 222 -20.68 11.06 -17.11
C THR A 222 -19.30 10.41 -17.00
N GLN A 223 -18.98 9.80 -15.84
CA GLN A 223 -17.65 9.28 -15.55
C GLN A 223 -17.41 7.89 -16.16
N PHE A 224 -18.37 6.97 -16.01
CA PHE A 224 -18.22 5.55 -16.37
C PHE A 224 -19.11 5.09 -17.52
N GLY A 225 -19.98 5.95 -18.01
CA GLY A 225 -20.92 5.64 -19.10
C GLY A 225 -22.21 4.95 -18.64
N GLU A 226 -23.15 4.83 -19.56
CA GLU A 226 -24.52 4.27 -19.33
C GLU A 226 -24.47 2.78 -18.91
N GLU A 227 -23.51 2.02 -19.46
CA GLU A 227 -23.39 0.58 -19.16
C GLU A 227 -22.95 0.31 -17.70
N ALA A 228 -22.14 1.19 -17.12
CA ALA A 228 -21.77 1.09 -15.72
C ALA A 228 -22.99 1.31 -14.82
N LEU A 229 -23.80 2.32 -15.13
CA LEU A 229 -25.03 2.62 -14.39
C LEU A 229 -26.02 1.46 -14.43
N LYS A 230 -26.21 0.80 -15.60
CA LYS A 230 -27.11 -0.37 -15.75
C LYS A 230 -26.66 -1.60 -14.97
N ARG A 231 -25.37 -1.71 -14.66
CA ARG A 231 -24.81 -2.83 -13.86
C ARG A 231 -25.06 -2.66 -12.36
N LEU A 232 -25.42 -1.48 -11.91
CA LEU A 232 -25.72 -1.24 -10.50
C LEU A 232 -27.09 -1.84 -10.14
N PRO A 233 -27.23 -2.43 -8.96
CA PRO A 233 -28.46 -3.08 -8.55
C PRO A 233 -29.57 -2.04 -8.34
N ALA A 234 -30.65 -2.17 -9.08
CA ALA A 234 -31.84 -1.31 -8.92
C ALA A 234 -32.44 -1.38 -7.49
N GLY A 235 -32.22 -2.48 -6.78
CA GLY A 235 -32.73 -2.70 -5.42
C GLY A 235 -31.89 -2.06 -4.30
N ASN A 236 -30.70 -1.55 -4.59
CA ASN A 236 -29.86 -0.89 -3.59
C ASN A 236 -29.23 0.41 -4.13
N PRO A 237 -29.99 1.53 -4.12
CA PRO A 237 -29.49 2.82 -4.58
C PRO A 237 -28.38 3.42 -3.70
N ALA A 238 -28.21 2.93 -2.47
CA ALA A 238 -27.19 3.42 -1.54
C ALA A 238 -25.78 3.33 -2.12
N ALA A 239 -25.48 2.27 -2.89
CA ALA A 239 -24.20 2.15 -3.59
C ALA A 239 -23.99 3.29 -4.61
N ALA A 240 -24.99 3.57 -5.44
CA ALA A 240 -24.92 4.67 -6.41
C ALA A 240 -24.76 6.03 -5.70
N MET A 241 -25.50 6.27 -4.60
CA MET A 241 -25.40 7.51 -3.83
C MET A 241 -24.03 7.67 -3.16
N ALA A 242 -23.41 6.60 -2.67
CA ALA A 242 -22.04 6.63 -2.12
C ALA A 242 -21.02 7.04 -3.21
N LEU A 243 -21.09 6.43 -4.38
CA LEU A 243 -20.20 6.75 -5.52
C LEU A 243 -20.46 8.17 -6.03
N GLY A 244 -21.74 8.57 -6.17
CA GLY A 244 -22.08 9.91 -6.60
C GLY A 244 -21.57 10.99 -5.66
N GLY A 245 -21.71 10.79 -4.33
CA GLY A 245 -21.17 11.68 -3.31
C GLY A 245 -19.64 11.80 -3.35
N LEU A 246 -18.95 10.69 -3.61
CA LEU A 246 -17.51 10.65 -3.81
C LEU A 246 -17.08 11.43 -5.07
N LEU A 247 -17.73 11.18 -6.22
CA LEU A 247 -17.44 11.87 -7.48
C LEU A 247 -17.70 13.37 -7.37
N ASN A 248 -18.80 13.77 -6.75
CA ASN A 248 -19.10 15.19 -6.51
C ASN A 248 -17.97 15.86 -5.70
N TYR A 249 -17.51 15.22 -4.63
CA TYR A 249 -16.39 15.73 -3.84
C TYR A 249 -15.10 15.86 -4.67
N LEU A 250 -14.82 14.88 -5.52
CA LEU A 250 -13.66 14.91 -6.42
C LEU A 250 -13.76 16.07 -7.44
N TYR A 251 -14.91 16.28 -8.04
CA TYR A 251 -15.11 17.40 -8.98
C TYR A 251 -14.95 18.77 -8.30
N GLU A 252 -15.47 18.92 -7.08
CA GLU A 252 -15.34 20.17 -6.30
C GLU A 252 -13.89 20.45 -5.89
N THR A 253 -13.12 19.43 -5.52
CA THR A 253 -11.78 19.59 -4.98
C THR A 253 -10.68 19.58 -6.03
N GLN A 254 -10.83 18.80 -7.10
CA GLN A 254 -9.75 18.64 -8.10
C GLN A 254 -9.85 19.64 -9.26
N LYS A 255 -11.05 20.03 -9.69
CA LYS A 255 -11.29 21.02 -10.75
C LYS A 255 -10.49 20.74 -12.05
N THR A 256 -10.19 19.49 -12.36
CA THR A 256 -9.40 19.05 -13.50
C THR A 256 -10.01 17.81 -14.13
N ASP A 257 -9.45 17.36 -15.26
CA ASP A 257 -9.90 16.14 -15.94
C ASP A 257 -9.63 14.89 -15.10
N LEU A 258 -10.67 14.14 -14.83
CA LEU A 258 -10.66 12.86 -14.11
C LEU A 258 -11.01 11.67 -15.02
N SER A 259 -10.95 11.84 -16.35
CA SER A 259 -11.36 10.82 -17.34
C SER A 259 -10.55 9.52 -17.25
N TYR A 260 -9.36 9.55 -16.62
CA TYR A 260 -8.57 8.35 -16.36
C TYR A 260 -9.16 7.44 -15.27
N ILE A 261 -10.09 7.94 -14.44
CA ILE A 261 -10.91 7.11 -13.54
C ILE A 261 -12.04 6.50 -14.39
N ASN A 262 -11.72 5.50 -15.17
CA ASN A 262 -12.65 4.93 -16.18
C ASN A 262 -13.07 3.49 -15.88
N THR A 263 -12.50 2.88 -14.85
CA THR A 263 -12.80 1.49 -14.47
C THR A 263 -13.49 1.46 -13.12
N LEU A 264 -14.72 0.91 -13.10
CA LEU A 264 -15.50 0.70 -11.89
C LEU A 264 -15.67 -0.80 -11.62
N ASP A 265 -15.08 -1.29 -10.53
CA ASP A 265 -15.28 -2.65 -10.03
C ASP A 265 -16.44 -2.65 -9.02
N TYR A 266 -17.66 -2.91 -9.52
CA TYR A 266 -18.81 -3.20 -8.66
C TYR A 266 -18.76 -4.66 -8.23
N TYR A 267 -18.89 -4.93 -6.94
CA TYR A 267 -18.93 -6.27 -6.39
C TYR A 267 -19.99 -6.41 -5.30
N GLU A 268 -20.59 -7.59 -5.26
CA GLU A 268 -21.57 -7.99 -4.26
C GLU A 268 -20.90 -8.81 -3.15
N GLN A 269 -21.57 -8.94 -2.01
CA GLN A 269 -21.17 -9.88 -0.95
C GLN A 269 -21.07 -11.30 -1.52
N GLY A 270 -20.13 -12.10 -0.99
CA GLY A 270 -19.93 -13.48 -1.43
C GLY A 270 -19.10 -13.64 -2.70
N ARG A 271 -18.55 -12.57 -3.30
CA ARG A 271 -17.56 -12.68 -4.38
C ARG A 271 -16.17 -13.05 -3.85
N PHE A 272 -15.84 -12.58 -2.66
CA PHE A 272 -14.56 -12.79 -2.00
C PHE A 272 -14.76 -13.34 -0.59
N MET A 273 -13.74 -14.03 -0.05
CA MET A 273 -13.70 -14.43 1.35
C MET A 273 -13.82 -13.19 2.24
N GLU A 274 -14.71 -13.24 3.20
CA GLU A 274 -14.83 -12.15 4.17
C GLU A 274 -13.80 -12.34 5.28
N LEU A 275 -13.05 -11.27 5.54
CA LEU A 275 -12.08 -11.16 6.61
C LEU A 275 -12.40 -9.92 7.40
N ASP A 276 -12.79 -10.06 8.65
CA ASP A 276 -13.00 -8.94 9.55
C ASP A 276 -11.67 -8.27 9.94
N LEU A 277 -11.75 -7.11 10.57
CA LEU A 277 -10.57 -6.37 11.05
C LEU A 277 -9.73 -7.18 12.03
N THR A 278 -10.39 -7.97 12.88
CA THR A 278 -9.75 -8.80 13.89
C THR A 278 -8.95 -9.93 13.24
N ALA A 279 -9.53 -10.63 12.24
CA ALA A 279 -8.84 -11.68 11.51
C ALA A 279 -7.64 -11.13 10.72
N ARG A 280 -7.79 -10.01 9.99
CA ARG A 280 -6.69 -9.37 9.26
C ARG A 280 -5.52 -9.04 10.17
N ARG A 281 -5.82 -8.45 11.32
CA ARG A 281 -4.83 -8.06 12.33
C ARG A 281 -4.18 -9.27 13.00
N ASN A 282 -4.97 -10.24 13.46
CA ASN A 282 -4.48 -11.42 14.17
C ASN A 282 -3.66 -12.36 13.28
N LEU A 283 -3.98 -12.43 11.98
CA LEU A 283 -3.20 -13.18 10.98
C LEU A 283 -1.99 -12.42 10.44
N GLU A 284 -1.82 -11.16 10.83
CA GLU A 284 -0.71 -10.30 10.38
C GLU A 284 -0.52 -10.32 8.86
N LEU A 285 -1.62 -10.08 8.11
CA LEU A 285 -1.61 -10.25 6.65
C LEU A 285 -0.68 -9.27 5.95
N THR A 286 -0.77 -7.98 6.27
CA THR A 286 -0.03 -6.91 5.60
C THR A 286 0.99 -6.21 6.49
N ALA A 287 0.77 -6.23 7.80
CA ALA A 287 1.65 -5.62 8.81
C ALA A 287 1.60 -6.40 10.13
N THR A 288 2.65 -6.28 10.95
CA THR A 288 2.74 -6.90 12.26
C THR A 288 1.87 -6.20 13.30
N LEU A 289 1.38 -6.96 14.32
CA LEU A 289 0.53 -6.45 15.41
C LEU A 289 1.20 -5.33 16.21
N ARG A 290 2.45 -5.51 16.62
CA ARG A 290 3.14 -4.60 17.56
C ARG A 290 3.84 -3.43 16.88
N GLY A 291 4.51 -3.66 15.73
CA GLY A 291 5.34 -2.66 15.06
C GLY A 291 4.65 -1.98 13.88
N LYS A 292 3.50 -2.47 13.43
CA LYS A 292 2.85 -2.08 12.16
C LYS A 292 3.84 -2.13 10.97
N GLU A 293 4.83 -3.01 11.06
CA GLU A 293 5.86 -3.18 10.04
C GLU A 293 5.46 -4.26 9.02
N LYS A 294 5.85 -4.07 7.77
CA LYS A 294 5.67 -5.10 6.73
C LYS A 294 6.49 -6.35 7.02
N LYS A 295 7.73 -6.21 7.53
CA LYS A 295 8.60 -7.34 7.87
C LYS A 295 8.00 -8.15 9.02
N GLY A 296 7.79 -9.43 8.78
CA GLY A 296 7.13 -10.33 9.72
C GLY A 296 5.63 -10.55 9.42
N SER A 297 5.08 -9.94 8.35
CA SER A 297 3.72 -10.22 7.86
C SER A 297 3.71 -11.28 6.75
N LEU A 298 2.51 -11.78 6.38
CA LEU A 298 2.36 -12.68 5.24
C LEU A 298 2.76 -12.00 3.93
N LEU A 299 2.38 -10.74 3.74
CA LEU A 299 2.77 -9.95 2.57
C LEU A 299 4.30 -9.85 2.42
N TRP A 300 5.05 -9.71 3.51
CA TRP A 300 6.51 -9.70 3.45
C TRP A 300 7.10 -11.01 2.90
N VAL A 301 6.49 -12.15 3.21
CA VAL A 301 6.91 -13.46 2.67
C VAL A 301 6.64 -13.54 1.18
N LEU A 302 5.43 -13.16 0.74
CA LEU A 302 4.93 -13.36 -0.61
C LEU A 302 5.37 -12.29 -1.61
N ASP A 303 5.65 -11.06 -1.15
CA ASP A 303 6.02 -9.95 -2.03
C ASP A 303 7.49 -9.99 -2.44
N LYS A 304 7.72 -10.55 -3.62
CA LYS A 304 8.96 -10.49 -4.39
C LYS A 304 8.77 -9.78 -5.74
N THR A 305 7.67 -9.05 -5.87
CA THR A 305 7.34 -8.27 -7.06
C THR A 305 8.43 -7.26 -7.40
N ARG A 306 8.63 -7.03 -8.68
CA ARG A 306 9.66 -6.14 -9.23
C ARG A 306 9.14 -4.76 -9.56
N THR A 307 7.82 -4.62 -9.66
CA THR A 307 7.14 -3.37 -9.98
C THR A 307 6.26 -2.89 -8.82
N PRO A 308 6.06 -1.58 -8.66
CA PRO A 308 5.09 -1.03 -7.71
C PRO A 308 3.66 -1.56 -7.96
N MET A 309 3.25 -1.62 -9.23
CA MET A 309 1.94 -2.12 -9.68
C MET A 309 1.71 -3.57 -9.24
N GLY A 310 2.69 -4.45 -9.46
CA GLY A 310 2.63 -5.85 -9.01
C GLY A 310 2.52 -5.98 -7.50
N GLY A 311 3.20 -5.10 -6.75
CA GLY A 311 3.09 -5.06 -5.28
C GLY A 311 1.69 -4.68 -4.81
N ARG A 312 1.04 -3.68 -5.42
CA ARG A 312 -0.36 -3.29 -5.14
C ARG A 312 -1.33 -4.42 -5.52
N CYS A 313 -1.13 -5.04 -6.67
CA CYS A 313 -1.93 -6.17 -7.13
C CYS A 313 -1.86 -7.36 -6.13
N LEU A 314 -0.68 -7.76 -5.70
CA LEU A 314 -0.50 -8.85 -4.74
C LEU A 314 -1.12 -8.52 -3.37
N ARG A 315 -0.97 -7.28 -2.89
CA ARG A 315 -1.63 -6.82 -1.66
C ARG A 315 -3.15 -6.91 -1.78
N SER A 316 -3.72 -6.43 -2.88
CA SER A 316 -5.16 -6.53 -3.15
C SER A 316 -5.63 -7.99 -3.16
N TRP A 317 -4.85 -8.93 -3.70
CA TRP A 317 -5.20 -10.35 -3.66
C TRP A 317 -5.23 -10.94 -2.25
N LEU A 318 -4.29 -10.56 -1.39
CA LEU A 318 -4.28 -10.95 0.03
C LEU A 318 -5.50 -10.42 0.79
N GLU A 319 -5.93 -9.22 0.47
CA GLU A 319 -7.08 -8.58 1.09
C GLU A 319 -8.42 -9.07 0.52
N ARG A 320 -8.39 -9.75 -0.63
CA ARG A 320 -9.57 -10.27 -1.37
C ARG A 320 -9.38 -11.73 -1.81
N PRO A 321 -9.26 -12.71 -0.90
CA PRO A 321 -9.16 -14.10 -1.30
C PRO A 321 -10.41 -14.55 -2.06
N LEU A 322 -10.23 -15.40 -3.07
CA LEU A 322 -11.29 -15.81 -3.97
C LEU A 322 -12.17 -16.91 -3.36
N LEU A 323 -13.47 -16.91 -3.71
CA LEU A 323 -14.39 -18.01 -3.39
C LEU A 323 -14.64 -18.93 -4.61
N SER A 324 -14.41 -18.43 -5.82
CA SER A 324 -14.60 -19.24 -7.03
C SER A 324 -13.45 -20.24 -7.24
N VAL A 325 -13.73 -21.53 -7.12
CA VAL A 325 -12.77 -22.61 -7.40
C VAL A 325 -12.15 -22.48 -8.80
N THR A 326 -12.94 -22.09 -9.79
CA THR A 326 -12.44 -21.91 -11.16
C THR A 326 -11.44 -20.74 -11.25
N ALA A 327 -11.72 -19.63 -10.57
CA ALA A 327 -10.82 -18.48 -10.56
C ALA A 327 -9.51 -18.79 -9.79
N ILE A 328 -9.60 -19.51 -8.68
CA ILE A 328 -8.45 -20.01 -7.91
C ILE A 328 -7.61 -20.93 -8.76
N ALA A 329 -8.24 -21.93 -9.42
CA ALA A 329 -7.55 -22.89 -10.27
C ALA A 329 -6.83 -22.23 -11.47
N ARG A 330 -7.44 -21.19 -12.08
CA ARG A 330 -6.80 -20.41 -13.16
C ARG A 330 -5.54 -19.69 -12.65
N ARG A 331 -5.61 -19.06 -11.47
CA ARG A 331 -4.48 -18.34 -10.90
C ARG A 331 -3.37 -19.30 -10.46
N SER A 332 -3.70 -20.38 -9.75
CA SER A 332 -2.74 -21.42 -9.35
C SER A 332 -2.15 -22.17 -10.55
N GLY A 333 -2.88 -22.31 -11.66
CA GLY A 333 -2.40 -22.86 -12.92
C GLY A 333 -1.29 -22.00 -13.53
N ALA A 334 -1.47 -20.68 -13.58
CA ALA A 334 -0.45 -19.75 -14.04
C ALA A 334 0.79 -19.78 -13.15
N VAL A 335 0.61 -19.83 -11.82
CA VAL A 335 1.74 -20.02 -10.89
C VAL A 335 2.48 -21.32 -11.17
N ALA A 336 1.76 -22.44 -11.41
CA ALA A 336 2.37 -23.73 -11.76
C ALA A 336 3.19 -23.64 -13.05
N ALA A 337 2.66 -23.05 -14.11
CA ALA A 337 3.39 -22.88 -15.38
C ALA A 337 4.71 -22.09 -15.19
N LEU A 338 4.68 -21.07 -14.33
CA LEU A 338 5.87 -20.29 -13.97
C LEU A 338 6.85 -21.06 -13.06
N VAL A 339 6.37 -21.95 -12.19
CA VAL A 339 7.19 -22.83 -11.35
C VAL A 339 7.91 -23.86 -12.20
N ASP A 340 7.20 -24.49 -13.14
CA ASP A 340 7.71 -25.57 -13.98
C ASP A 340 8.77 -25.09 -14.97
N ASN A 341 8.71 -23.83 -15.42
CA ASN A 341 9.68 -23.25 -16.35
C ASN A 341 10.56 -22.19 -15.67
N THR A 342 11.60 -22.66 -14.98
CA THR A 342 12.51 -21.80 -14.20
C THR A 342 13.21 -20.74 -15.06
N ILE A 343 13.68 -21.10 -16.25
CA ILE A 343 14.42 -20.16 -17.12
C ILE A 343 13.51 -19.03 -17.57
N ALA A 344 12.36 -19.33 -18.16
CA ALA A 344 11.42 -18.32 -18.62
C ALA A 344 10.89 -17.44 -17.47
N ARG A 345 10.68 -18.01 -16.27
CA ARG A 345 10.32 -17.25 -15.07
C ARG A 345 11.39 -16.22 -14.71
N GLU A 346 12.66 -16.62 -14.59
CA GLU A 346 13.75 -15.71 -14.21
C GLU A 346 13.98 -14.62 -15.28
N GLU A 347 13.83 -14.96 -16.57
CA GLU A 347 13.89 -13.99 -17.65
C GLU A 347 12.72 -12.99 -17.59
N LEU A 348 11.51 -13.44 -17.29
CA LEU A 348 10.35 -12.56 -17.05
C LEU A 348 10.59 -11.63 -15.86
N ILE A 349 11.07 -12.15 -14.72
CA ILE A 349 11.41 -11.36 -13.53
C ILE A 349 12.48 -10.32 -13.84
N ALA A 350 13.50 -10.68 -14.62
CA ALA A 350 14.55 -9.76 -15.06
C ALA A 350 13.99 -8.65 -15.98
N ALA A 351 13.10 -9.01 -16.93
CA ALA A 351 12.46 -8.05 -17.82
C ALA A 351 11.55 -7.06 -17.08
N LEU A 352 10.85 -7.50 -16.01
CA LEU A 352 10.02 -6.66 -15.15
C LEU A 352 10.84 -5.75 -14.21
N SER A 353 12.11 -6.12 -13.92
CA SER A 353 12.95 -5.37 -12.98
C SER A 353 13.28 -3.97 -13.50
N GLY A 354 12.97 -2.93 -12.72
CA GLY A 354 13.19 -1.54 -13.08
C GLY A 354 12.17 -0.98 -14.09
N LEU A 355 11.05 -1.66 -14.29
CA LEU A 355 9.91 -1.11 -15.00
C LEU A 355 9.25 -0.01 -14.16
N GLY A 356 9.01 1.16 -14.77
CA GLY A 356 8.35 2.29 -14.13
C GLY A 356 6.88 2.00 -13.78
N ASP A 357 6.34 2.78 -12.85
CA ASP A 357 4.94 2.68 -12.42
C ASP A 357 4.00 3.30 -13.47
N MET A 358 3.62 2.52 -14.47
CA MET A 358 2.77 2.98 -15.59
C MET A 358 1.37 3.41 -15.12
N GLU A 359 0.83 2.82 -14.06
CA GLU A 359 -0.47 3.21 -13.50
C GLU A 359 -0.43 4.64 -12.95
N ARG A 360 0.57 4.95 -12.11
CA ARG A 360 0.73 6.30 -11.54
C ARG A 360 1.24 7.31 -12.56
N LEU A 361 2.05 6.88 -13.54
CA LEU A 361 2.51 7.75 -14.62
C LEU A 361 1.34 8.26 -15.46
N ILE A 362 0.46 7.37 -15.92
CA ILE A 362 -0.69 7.79 -16.74
C ILE A 362 -1.67 8.65 -15.92
N GLY A 363 -1.88 8.37 -14.65
CA GLY A 363 -2.67 9.23 -13.75
C GLY A 363 -2.13 10.66 -13.73
N ARG A 364 -0.83 10.87 -13.54
CA ARG A 364 -0.19 12.21 -13.56
C ARG A 364 -0.26 12.89 -14.93
N ILE A 365 -0.13 12.13 -16.02
CA ILE A 365 -0.18 12.63 -17.39
C ILE A 365 -1.57 13.22 -17.67
N VAL A 366 -2.64 12.47 -17.41
CA VAL A 366 -4.02 12.93 -17.62
C VAL A 366 -4.38 14.06 -16.67
N TYR A 367 -3.99 13.94 -15.41
CA TYR A 367 -4.21 14.95 -14.40
C TYR A 367 -3.50 16.29 -14.71
N GLY A 368 -2.44 16.26 -15.52
CA GLY A 368 -1.73 17.46 -15.97
C GLY A 368 -0.52 17.86 -15.12
N THR A 369 -0.09 17.04 -14.15
CA THR A 369 1.06 17.29 -13.29
C THR A 369 2.36 16.64 -13.78
N ALA A 370 2.28 15.77 -14.79
CA ALA A 370 3.44 15.11 -15.37
C ALA A 370 4.43 16.08 -16.00
N GLY A 371 5.73 15.84 -15.82
CA GLY A 371 6.82 16.55 -16.46
C GLY A 371 7.50 15.76 -17.59
N GLY A 372 8.55 16.31 -18.18
CA GLY A 372 9.34 15.64 -19.24
C GLY A 372 9.94 14.32 -18.77
N ARG A 373 10.37 14.20 -17.51
CA ARG A 373 10.90 12.98 -16.91
C ARG A 373 9.86 11.87 -16.78
N ASP A 374 8.60 12.22 -16.53
CA ASP A 374 7.51 11.25 -16.46
C ASP A 374 7.25 10.61 -17.83
N LEU A 375 7.27 11.42 -18.91
CA LEU A 375 7.15 10.92 -20.27
C LEU A 375 8.36 10.05 -20.68
N ALA A 376 9.58 10.45 -20.31
CA ALA A 376 10.78 9.65 -20.53
C ALA A 376 10.71 8.32 -19.78
N SER A 377 10.18 8.30 -18.55
CA SER A 377 9.97 7.07 -17.76
C SER A 377 8.91 6.17 -18.39
N LEU A 378 7.82 6.75 -18.92
CA LEU A 378 6.80 5.99 -19.65
C LEU A 378 7.38 5.37 -20.93
N ARG A 379 8.17 6.13 -21.72
CA ARG A 379 8.89 5.62 -22.89
C ARG A 379 9.79 4.44 -22.53
N ALA A 380 10.61 4.59 -21.49
CA ALA A 380 11.52 3.53 -21.04
C ALA A 380 10.76 2.26 -20.60
N ALA A 381 9.55 2.40 -20.04
CA ALA A 381 8.68 1.27 -19.74
C ALA A 381 8.15 0.62 -21.03
N ILE A 382 7.67 1.42 -21.99
CA ILE A 382 7.16 0.93 -23.29
C ILE A 382 8.24 0.17 -24.07
N GLU A 383 9.47 0.66 -24.09
CA GLU A 383 10.59 0.01 -24.78
C GLU A 383 10.89 -1.42 -24.29
N ARG A 384 10.43 -1.78 -23.06
CA ARG A 384 10.57 -3.13 -22.48
C ARG A 384 9.41 -4.07 -22.81
N LEU A 385 8.27 -3.55 -23.23
CA LEU A 385 7.05 -4.34 -23.47
C LEU A 385 7.25 -5.47 -24.48
N PRO A 386 7.97 -5.30 -25.61
CA PRO A 386 8.19 -6.40 -26.56
C PRO A 386 8.91 -7.60 -25.93
N GLN A 387 9.90 -7.36 -25.06
CA GLN A 387 10.61 -8.42 -24.36
C GLN A 387 9.70 -9.14 -23.36
N ILE A 388 8.93 -8.39 -22.56
CA ILE A 388 7.99 -8.95 -21.58
C ILE A 388 6.90 -9.77 -22.29
N HIS A 389 6.36 -9.24 -23.40
CA HIS A 389 5.37 -9.92 -24.22
C HIS A 389 5.91 -11.25 -24.77
N ALA A 390 7.14 -11.26 -25.31
CA ALA A 390 7.78 -12.47 -25.83
C ALA A 390 7.97 -13.52 -24.73
N GLN A 391 8.38 -13.12 -23.52
CA GLN A 391 8.51 -14.02 -22.38
C GLN A 391 7.16 -14.60 -21.93
N LEU A 392 6.13 -13.77 -21.79
CA LEU A 392 4.78 -14.25 -21.44
C LEU A 392 4.20 -15.19 -22.52
N ALA A 393 4.45 -14.92 -23.81
CA ALA A 393 4.00 -15.75 -24.91
C ALA A 393 4.69 -17.14 -24.96
N SER A 394 5.82 -17.32 -24.26
CA SER A 394 6.50 -18.62 -24.17
C SER A 394 5.77 -19.64 -23.28
N PHE A 395 4.82 -19.20 -22.46
CA PHE A 395 4.03 -20.06 -21.59
C PHE A 395 2.72 -20.49 -22.26
N SER A 396 2.37 -21.77 -22.13
CA SER A 396 1.15 -22.34 -22.72
C SER A 396 -0.07 -22.28 -21.78
N ASP A 397 0.05 -21.68 -20.59
CA ASP A 397 -1.05 -21.52 -19.65
C ASP A 397 -2.10 -20.51 -20.14
N ARG A 398 -3.38 -20.81 -19.89
CA ARG A 398 -4.50 -19.99 -20.35
C ARG A 398 -4.49 -18.58 -19.77
N LYS A 399 -4.21 -18.42 -18.45
CA LYS A 399 -4.22 -17.10 -17.79
C LYS A 399 -3.06 -16.24 -18.30
N LEU A 400 -1.87 -16.83 -18.47
CA LEU A 400 -0.69 -16.13 -19.02
C LEU A 400 -0.93 -15.73 -20.48
N SER A 401 -1.58 -16.57 -21.29
CA SER A 401 -1.98 -16.25 -22.67
C SER A 401 -3.00 -15.10 -22.71
N GLU A 402 -3.97 -15.05 -21.78
CA GLU A 402 -4.91 -13.95 -21.65
C GLU A 402 -4.21 -12.63 -21.28
N LEU A 403 -3.23 -12.66 -20.36
CA LEU A 403 -2.41 -11.49 -20.01
C LEU A 403 -1.57 -11.02 -21.23
N THR A 404 -0.97 -11.95 -21.96
CA THR A 404 -0.24 -11.65 -23.22
C THR A 404 -1.13 -10.93 -24.23
N ALA A 405 -2.36 -11.41 -24.41
CA ALA A 405 -3.33 -10.79 -25.34
C ALA A 405 -3.83 -9.40 -24.89
N GLN A 406 -3.80 -9.11 -23.57
CA GLN A 406 -4.17 -7.80 -23.02
C GLN A 406 -3.03 -6.78 -23.09
N LEU A 407 -1.80 -7.24 -23.28
CA LEU A 407 -0.62 -6.42 -23.28
C LEU A 407 -0.45 -5.75 -24.65
N ASP A 408 -0.80 -4.47 -24.73
CA ASP A 408 -0.57 -3.63 -25.92
C ASP A 408 0.89 -3.13 -25.89
N LEU A 409 1.61 -3.26 -26.98
CA LEU A 409 3.02 -2.86 -27.06
C LEU A 409 3.22 -1.34 -27.06
N LEU A 410 2.17 -0.56 -27.33
CA LEU A 410 2.16 0.92 -27.29
C LEU A 410 3.26 1.56 -28.15
N GLU A 411 3.66 0.90 -29.26
CA GLU A 411 4.77 1.33 -30.10
C GLU A 411 4.56 2.75 -30.66
N ASP A 412 3.32 3.08 -31.02
CA ASP A 412 2.91 4.40 -31.49
C ASP A 412 3.17 5.48 -30.42
N VAL A 413 2.77 5.21 -29.18
CA VAL A 413 2.98 6.11 -28.03
C VAL A 413 4.47 6.27 -27.72
N GLY A 414 5.20 5.14 -27.67
CA GLY A 414 6.64 5.14 -27.42
C GLY A 414 7.42 5.92 -28.50
N ALA A 415 7.13 5.69 -29.76
CA ALA A 415 7.75 6.39 -30.88
C ALA A 415 7.46 7.90 -30.85
N ARG A 416 6.21 8.29 -30.50
CA ARG A 416 5.82 9.70 -30.40
C ARG A 416 6.56 10.43 -29.28
N ILE A 417 6.69 9.82 -28.09
CA ILE A 417 7.47 10.37 -26.97
C ILE A 417 8.96 10.44 -27.37
N ALA A 418 9.52 9.40 -27.99
CA ALA A 418 10.92 9.37 -28.41
C ALA A 418 11.27 10.44 -29.43
N ALA A 419 10.34 10.75 -30.34
CA ALA A 419 10.51 11.82 -31.31
C ALA A 419 10.51 13.21 -30.66
N ALA A 420 9.66 13.42 -29.63
CA ALA A 420 9.41 14.76 -29.07
C ALA A 420 10.29 15.10 -27.86
N ILE A 421 10.57 14.14 -26.97
CA ILE A 421 11.26 14.37 -25.70
C ILE A 421 12.72 13.94 -25.78
N CYS A 422 13.64 14.76 -25.25
CA CYS A 422 15.05 14.41 -25.15
C CYS A 422 15.30 13.27 -24.15
N ASP A 423 16.48 12.64 -24.18
CA ASP A 423 16.77 11.45 -23.34
C ASP A 423 16.93 11.77 -21.86
N ASP A 424 17.41 12.94 -21.51
CA ASP A 424 17.53 13.43 -20.12
C ASP A 424 16.86 14.81 -19.98
N PRO A 425 15.54 14.86 -19.84
CA PRO A 425 14.82 16.12 -19.72
C PRO A 425 15.07 16.78 -18.36
N PRO A 426 15.09 18.13 -18.28
CA PRO A 426 15.22 18.87 -17.04
C PRO A 426 14.08 18.55 -16.07
N PHE A 427 14.26 18.90 -14.79
CA PHE A 427 13.27 18.62 -13.75
C PHE A 427 11.95 19.37 -14.00
N SER A 428 12.03 20.62 -14.42
CA SER A 428 10.86 21.48 -14.67
C SER A 428 10.68 21.77 -16.15
N VAL A 429 9.47 21.55 -16.65
CA VAL A 429 9.08 21.94 -18.02
C VAL A 429 9.16 23.45 -18.25
N ARG A 430 9.18 24.28 -17.19
CA ARG A 430 9.31 25.73 -17.27
C ARG A 430 10.74 26.22 -17.52
N GLU A 431 11.72 25.34 -17.39
CA GLU A 431 13.14 25.68 -17.68
C GLU A 431 13.44 25.60 -19.19
N GLY A 432 12.59 24.93 -19.96
CA GLY A 432 12.83 24.63 -21.37
C GLY A 432 13.92 23.57 -21.57
N GLY A 433 14.25 23.24 -22.80
CA GLY A 433 15.31 22.30 -23.13
C GLY A 433 14.92 20.81 -23.05
N PHE A 434 13.66 20.49 -22.96
CA PHE A 434 13.15 19.11 -22.88
C PHE A 434 12.63 18.59 -24.23
N ILE A 435 12.33 19.45 -25.21
CA ILE A 435 11.98 19.01 -26.58
C ILE A 435 13.26 18.59 -27.30
N ARG A 436 13.20 17.48 -28.05
CA ARG A 436 14.33 16.95 -28.84
C ARG A 436 14.65 17.85 -30.01
N ASP A 437 15.94 18.01 -30.33
CA ASP A 437 16.39 18.74 -31.54
C ASP A 437 15.87 18.01 -32.79
N GLY A 438 15.34 18.75 -33.76
CA GLY A 438 14.71 18.21 -34.98
C GLY A 438 13.23 17.88 -34.87
N PHE A 439 12.59 18.05 -33.70
CA PHE A 439 11.16 17.82 -33.52
C PHE A 439 10.31 18.95 -34.11
N ASP A 440 10.71 20.18 -33.84
CA ASP A 440 10.00 21.38 -34.33
C ASP A 440 10.99 22.39 -34.93
N PRO A 441 10.79 22.79 -36.20
CA PRO A 441 11.72 23.72 -36.89
C PRO A 441 11.87 25.08 -36.21
N GLU A 442 10.81 25.59 -35.58
CA GLU A 442 10.85 26.89 -34.93
C GLU A 442 11.59 26.84 -33.60
N VAL A 443 11.46 25.74 -32.83
CA VAL A 443 12.29 25.52 -31.65
C VAL A 443 13.77 25.46 -32.01
N ASP A 444 14.09 24.72 -33.08
CA ASP A 444 15.48 24.59 -33.56
C ASP A 444 16.04 25.96 -34.03
N ARG A 445 15.24 26.75 -34.73
CA ARG A 445 15.60 28.11 -35.18
C ARG A 445 15.88 29.02 -33.97
N LEU A 446 15.01 29.03 -32.96
CA LEU A 446 15.15 29.85 -31.77
C LEU A 446 16.38 29.40 -30.95
N ARG A 447 16.62 28.10 -30.80
CA ARG A 447 17.83 27.59 -30.15
C ARG A 447 19.11 27.94 -30.89
N HIS A 448 19.06 27.97 -32.23
CA HIS A 448 20.19 28.41 -33.05
C HIS A 448 20.52 29.88 -32.79
N ILE A 449 19.51 30.74 -32.71
CA ILE A 449 19.69 32.18 -32.35
C ILE A 449 20.33 32.26 -30.95
N LEU A 450 19.87 31.53 -29.98
CA LEU A 450 20.43 31.55 -28.61
C LEU A 450 21.89 31.05 -28.54
N LYS A 451 22.23 30.02 -29.29
CA LYS A 451 23.60 29.48 -29.39
C LYS A 451 24.48 30.42 -30.19
N GLY A 452 23.95 30.91 -31.33
CA GLY A 452 24.64 31.84 -32.20
C GLY A 452 24.87 33.21 -31.53
N GLY A 453 23.89 33.74 -30.80
CA GLY A 453 23.99 35.01 -30.07
C GLY A 453 25.16 35.06 -29.07
N LYS A 454 25.48 33.96 -28.41
CA LYS A 454 26.68 33.87 -27.55
C LYS A 454 27.99 33.97 -28.37
N GLY A 455 28.03 33.34 -29.54
CA GLY A 455 29.17 33.46 -30.47
C GLY A 455 29.35 34.90 -31.00
N VAL A 456 28.24 35.54 -31.41
CA VAL A 456 28.24 36.95 -31.88
C VAL A 456 28.72 37.90 -30.76
N ILE A 457 28.35 37.68 -29.50
CA ILE A 457 28.84 38.46 -28.36
C ILE A 457 30.38 38.34 -28.22
N VAL A 458 30.95 37.14 -28.38
CA VAL A 458 32.40 36.91 -28.32
C VAL A 458 33.10 37.58 -29.52
N GLU A 459 32.53 37.46 -30.71
CA GLU A 459 33.04 38.16 -31.92
C GLU A 459 32.94 39.69 -31.76
N MET A 460 31.82 40.19 -31.23
CA MET A 460 31.64 41.61 -30.91
C MET A 460 32.68 42.09 -29.92
N GLU A 461 32.94 41.32 -28.86
CA GLU A 461 33.98 41.63 -27.87
C GLU A 461 35.36 41.76 -28.54
N SER A 462 35.69 40.80 -29.41
CA SER A 462 36.97 40.80 -30.13
C SER A 462 37.05 41.96 -31.09
N ARG A 463 36.02 42.23 -31.87
CA ARG A 463 35.91 43.35 -32.81
C ARG A 463 36.04 44.73 -32.09
N GLU A 464 35.34 44.88 -30.96
CA GLU A 464 35.38 46.08 -30.16
C GLU A 464 36.75 46.31 -29.48
N LYS A 465 37.45 45.24 -29.09
CA LYS A 465 38.83 45.31 -28.61
C LYS A 465 39.79 45.83 -29.70
N GLU A 466 39.66 45.30 -30.91
CA GLU A 466 40.49 45.75 -32.06
C GLU A 466 40.15 47.19 -32.44
N ARG A 467 38.87 47.55 -32.54
CA ARG A 467 38.41 48.89 -32.94
C ARG A 467 38.81 49.96 -31.93
N THR A 468 38.72 49.68 -30.63
CA THR A 468 38.99 50.63 -29.55
C THR A 468 40.44 50.59 -29.06
N GLY A 469 41.20 49.54 -29.34
CA GLY A 469 42.53 49.34 -28.79
C GLY A 469 42.54 48.94 -27.29
N ILE A 470 41.37 48.83 -26.66
CA ILE A 470 41.22 48.56 -25.22
C ILE A 470 41.28 47.02 -24.97
N ARG A 471 42.49 46.53 -24.65
CA ARG A 471 42.70 45.06 -24.46
C ARG A 471 41.95 44.49 -23.26
N THR A 472 41.57 45.28 -22.29
CA THR A 472 40.84 44.83 -21.05
C THR A 472 39.34 44.92 -21.21
N LEU A 473 38.79 45.37 -22.35
CA LEU A 473 37.38 45.38 -22.64
C LEU A 473 36.77 43.97 -22.53
N LYS A 474 35.67 43.86 -21.82
CA LYS A 474 34.86 42.59 -21.70
C LYS A 474 33.41 42.89 -21.86
N ILE A 475 32.70 42.00 -22.55
CA ILE A 475 31.23 42.03 -22.55
C ILE A 475 30.71 41.07 -21.46
N GLY A 476 29.96 41.63 -20.52
CA GLY A 476 29.38 40.88 -19.41
C GLY A 476 27.85 41.00 -19.39
N TYR A 477 27.18 40.14 -18.61
CA TYR A 477 25.75 40.15 -18.38
C TYR A 477 25.43 40.36 -16.90
N ASN A 478 24.42 41.17 -16.62
CA ASN A 478 23.88 41.40 -15.29
C ASN A 478 22.35 41.35 -15.33
N LYS A 479 21.70 40.60 -14.41
CA LYS A 479 20.24 40.47 -14.40
C LYS A 479 19.46 41.79 -14.29
N VAL A 480 20.07 42.84 -13.71
CA VAL A 480 19.42 44.17 -13.53
C VAL A 480 19.64 45.08 -14.74
N PHE A 481 20.81 45.03 -15.37
CA PHE A 481 21.23 45.99 -16.40
C PHE A 481 21.38 45.38 -17.79
N GLY A 482 21.23 44.06 -17.93
CA GLY A 482 21.40 43.35 -19.19
C GLY A 482 22.88 43.15 -19.57
N TYR A 483 23.15 43.03 -20.88
CA TYR A 483 24.50 42.99 -21.41
C TYR A 483 25.17 44.37 -21.34
N TYR A 484 26.47 44.39 -21.01
CA TYR A 484 27.25 45.61 -20.89
C TYR A 484 28.69 45.38 -21.33
N ILE A 485 29.33 46.45 -21.83
CA ILE A 485 30.74 46.50 -22.11
C ILE A 485 31.44 47.09 -20.89
N GLU A 486 32.32 46.33 -20.25
CA GLU A 486 33.10 46.79 -19.10
C GLU A 486 34.49 47.22 -19.54
N VAL A 487 34.84 48.45 -19.20
CA VAL A 487 36.13 49.08 -19.49
C VAL A 487 36.74 49.55 -18.18
N SER A 488 38.00 49.16 -17.92
CA SER A 488 38.72 49.60 -16.72
C SER A 488 38.98 51.08 -16.76
N ASN A 489 38.98 51.77 -15.60
CA ASN A 489 39.16 53.21 -15.47
C ASN A 489 40.45 53.76 -16.11
N SER A 490 41.48 52.93 -16.28
CA SER A 490 42.74 53.31 -16.97
C SER A 490 42.59 53.57 -18.49
N PHE A 491 41.45 53.11 -19.09
CA PHE A 491 41.20 53.29 -20.53
C PHE A 491 39.92 54.06 -20.81
N LYS A 492 39.34 54.79 -19.83
CA LYS A 492 38.09 55.52 -19.98
C LYS A 492 38.15 56.62 -21.08
N ASP A 493 39.32 57.22 -21.27
CA ASP A 493 39.54 58.31 -22.25
C ASP A 493 39.66 57.80 -23.69
N GLN A 494 39.75 56.47 -23.88
CA GLN A 494 39.79 55.81 -25.19
C GLN A 494 38.41 55.26 -25.60
N VAL A 495 37.36 55.39 -24.74
CA VAL A 495 36.02 54.94 -25.01
C VAL A 495 35.39 55.82 -26.10
N PRO A 496 34.85 55.22 -27.20
CA PRO A 496 34.18 55.99 -28.25
C PRO A 496 32.97 56.74 -27.77
N GLU A 497 32.65 57.87 -28.36
CA GLU A 497 31.45 58.69 -28.07
C GLU A 497 30.13 57.90 -28.31
N THR A 498 30.18 56.91 -29.12
CA THR A 498 29.03 56.00 -29.39
C THR A 498 28.62 55.06 -28.23
N TYR A 499 29.48 54.97 -27.20
CA TYR A 499 29.21 54.20 -26.03
C TYR A 499 28.37 54.99 -25.01
N ILE A 500 27.22 54.44 -24.62
CA ILE A 500 26.35 55.10 -23.64
C ILE A 500 26.71 54.52 -22.26
N ARG A 501 27.17 55.39 -21.35
CA ARG A 501 27.51 54.97 -19.98
C ARG A 501 26.28 54.59 -19.17
N LYS A 502 26.29 53.37 -18.58
CA LYS A 502 25.20 52.82 -17.74
C LYS A 502 25.52 52.84 -16.26
N GLN A 503 26.77 52.52 -15.90
CA GLN A 503 27.14 52.37 -14.49
C GLN A 503 28.63 52.67 -14.30
N THR A 504 28.96 53.36 -13.19
CA THR A 504 30.34 53.59 -12.75
C THR A 504 30.61 52.72 -11.56
N LEU A 505 31.71 51.94 -11.62
CA LEU A 505 32.23 51.08 -10.55
C LEU A 505 33.54 51.67 -10.02
N VAL A 506 34.05 51.13 -8.89
CA VAL A 506 35.30 51.63 -8.29
C VAL A 506 36.51 51.53 -9.25
N ASN A 507 36.61 50.45 -10.05
CA ASN A 507 37.73 50.12 -10.90
C ASN A 507 37.40 50.06 -12.40
N ALA A 508 36.15 50.25 -12.80
CA ALA A 508 35.68 50.12 -14.18
C ALA A 508 34.43 50.97 -14.44
N GLU A 509 34.14 51.23 -15.68
CA GLU A 509 32.86 51.78 -16.12
C GLU A 509 32.14 50.79 -17.07
N ARG A 510 30.83 50.80 -17.03
CA ARG A 510 29.98 49.91 -17.85
C ARG A 510 29.23 50.75 -18.87
N TYR A 511 29.31 50.29 -20.09
CA TYR A 511 28.73 50.95 -21.25
C TYR A 511 27.80 50.04 -22.02
N ILE A 512 26.96 50.60 -22.88
CA ILE A 512 26.09 49.89 -23.81
C ILE A 512 26.19 50.55 -25.19
N THR A 513 26.13 49.75 -26.25
CA THR A 513 25.97 50.21 -27.63
C THR A 513 24.59 49.83 -28.16
N GLN A 514 24.11 50.52 -29.21
CA GLN A 514 22.82 50.20 -29.81
C GLN A 514 22.82 48.77 -30.37
N GLU A 515 23.90 48.34 -31.03
CA GLU A 515 24.07 47.01 -31.57
C GLU A 515 23.99 45.90 -30.44
N LEU A 516 24.64 46.16 -29.29
CA LEU A 516 24.57 45.23 -28.14
C LEU A 516 23.17 45.16 -27.56
N LYS A 517 22.43 46.28 -27.55
CA LYS A 517 21.04 46.34 -27.08
C LYS A 517 20.08 45.62 -28.01
N ASP A 518 20.25 45.76 -29.32
CA ASP A 518 19.42 45.09 -30.32
C ASP A 518 19.63 43.56 -30.26
N LEU A 519 20.88 43.09 -30.14
CA LEU A 519 21.23 41.68 -29.94
C LEU A 519 20.68 41.16 -28.61
N GLU A 520 20.75 41.93 -27.55
CA GLU A 520 20.16 41.57 -26.24
C GLU A 520 18.66 41.32 -26.36
N GLN A 521 17.95 42.23 -27.02
CA GLN A 521 16.50 42.11 -27.20
C GLN A 521 16.14 40.88 -28.03
N GLU A 522 16.90 40.59 -29.08
CA GLU A 522 16.71 39.38 -29.89
C GLU A 522 16.95 38.10 -29.06
N ILE A 523 18.01 38.03 -28.28
CA ILE A 523 18.32 36.88 -27.39
C ILE A 523 17.24 36.68 -26.32
N LEU A 524 16.82 37.78 -25.66
CA LEU A 524 15.79 37.69 -24.61
C LEU A 524 14.45 37.26 -25.18
N THR A 525 14.03 37.83 -26.29
CA THR A 525 12.78 37.44 -26.97
C THR A 525 12.81 35.99 -27.44
N ALA A 526 13.95 35.53 -28.00
CA ALA A 526 14.12 34.14 -28.39
C ALA A 526 14.09 33.21 -27.20
N SER A 527 14.69 33.58 -26.05
CA SER A 527 14.69 32.79 -24.83
C SER A 527 13.29 32.58 -24.22
N GLU A 528 12.50 33.65 -24.15
CA GLU A 528 11.12 33.59 -23.68
C GLU A 528 10.23 32.79 -24.64
N ARG A 529 10.41 33.02 -25.94
CA ARG A 529 9.61 32.37 -26.99
C ARG A 529 9.88 30.85 -27.09
N VAL A 530 11.14 30.40 -26.97
CA VAL A 530 11.46 28.97 -27.04
C VAL A 530 10.85 28.22 -25.86
N VAL A 531 10.92 28.77 -24.64
CA VAL A 531 10.32 28.12 -23.44
C VAL A 531 8.80 28.03 -23.58
N ALA A 532 8.15 29.10 -24.06
CA ALA A 532 6.70 29.11 -24.29
C ALA A 532 6.29 28.09 -25.36
N LEU A 533 7.00 28.06 -26.49
CA LEU A 533 6.73 27.11 -27.58
C LEU A 533 6.96 25.66 -27.16
N GLU A 534 8.05 25.37 -26.45
CA GLU A 534 8.30 24.02 -25.92
C GLU A 534 7.19 23.59 -24.97
N TYR A 535 6.67 24.48 -24.14
CA TYR A 535 5.55 24.18 -23.25
C TYR A 535 4.24 23.93 -24.03
N GLU A 536 3.97 24.70 -25.10
CA GLU A 536 2.82 24.45 -26.00
C GLU A 536 2.91 23.06 -26.64
N LEU A 537 4.08 22.70 -27.19
CA LEU A 537 4.33 21.39 -27.81
C LEU A 537 4.22 20.24 -26.81
N PHE A 538 4.73 20.45 -25.59
CA PHE A 538 4.59 19.47 -24.51
C PHE A 538 3.13 19.25 -24.12
N THR A 539 2.35 20.31 -24.03
CA THR A 539 0.93 20.20 -23.69
C THR A 539 0.17 19.42 -24.76
N ALA A 540 0.43 19.71 -26.04
CA ALA A 540 -0.16 18.97 -27.14
C ALA A 540 0.24 17.48 -27.13
N LEU A 541 1.50 17.18 -26.91
CA LEU A 541 1.99 15.79 -26.76
C LEU A 541 1.30 15.08 -25.60
N ARG A 542 1.14 15.74 -24.46
CA ARG A 542 0.45 15.19 -23.29
C ARG A 542 -1.00 14.84 -23.62
N GLU A 543 -1.72 15.71 -24.32
CA GLU A 543 -3.10 15.46 -24.78
C GLU A 543 -3.17 14.28 -25.76
N GLU A 544 -2.22 14.13 -26.68
CA GLU A 544 -2.13 12.95 -27.54
C GLU A 544 -1.97 11.66 -26.73
N ILE A 545 -1.12 11.67 -25.68
CA ILE A 545 -0.91 10.49 -24.80
C ILE A 545 -2.17 10.22 -23.96
N CYS A 546 -2.88 11.24 -23.50
CA CYS A 546 -4.15 11.08 -22.77
C CYS A 546 -5.18 10.29 -23.58
N ALA A 547 -5.22 10.43 -24.90
CA ALA A 547 -6.11 9.63 -25.76
C ALA A 547 -5.79 8.11 -25.70
N ALA A 548 -4.58 7.72 -25.37
CA ALA A 548 -4.15 6.33 -25.20
C ALA A 548 -4.27 5.81 -23.75
N ALA A 549 -4.79 6.62 -22.80
CA ALA A 549 -4.79 6.31 -21.37
C ALA A 549 -5.36 4.92 -21.04
N GLN A 550 -6.49 4.55 -21.63
CA GLN A 550 -7.14 3.27 -21.39
C GLN A 550 -6.29 2.08 -21.88
N ARG A 551 -5.55 2.24 -23.01
CA ARG A 551 -4.62 1.21 -23.53
C ARG A 551 -3.45 1.02 -22.54
N ILE A 552 -2.89 2.14 -22.04
CA ILE A 552 -1.78 2.14 -21.08
C ILE A 552 -2.21 1.51 -19.76
N GLN A 553 -3.39 1.85 -19.23
CA GLN A 553 -3.94 1.27 -17.99
C GLN A 553 -4.17 -0.24 -18.13
N ARG A 554 -4.73 -0.71 -19.25
CA ARG A 554 -4.93 -2.14 -19.50
C ARG A 554 -3.60 -2.90 -19.53
N THR A 555 -2.60 -2.35 -20.21
CA THR A 555 -1.24 -2.92 -20.24
C THR A 555 -0.61 -2.93 -18.86
N ALA A 556 -0.72 -1.85 -18.08
CA ALA A 556 -0.21 -1.77 -16.73
C ALA A 556 -0.86 -2.81 -15.78
N ALA A 557 -2.17 -3.00 -15.87
CA ALA A 557 -2.90 -4.02 -15.10
C ALA A 557 -2.44 -5.45 -15.47
N ALA A 558 -2.22 -5.75 -16.76
CA ALA A 558 -1.71 -7.05 -17.19
C ALA A 558 -0.27 -7.30 -16.67
N LEU A 559 0.58 -6.29 -16.67
CA LEU A 559 1.93 -6.34 -16.10
C LEU A 559 1.92 -6.53 -14.58
N ALA A 560 1.01 -5.86 -13.89
CA ALA A 560 0.84 -5.99 -12.44
C ALA A 560 0.44 -7.42 -12.04
N GLU A 561 -0.51 -8.03 -12.77
CA GLU A 561 -0.89 -9.43 -12.56
C GLU A 561 0.25 -10.39 -12.88
N ALA A 562 0.97 -10.18 -14.00
CA ALA A 562 2.10 -11.02 -14.38
C ALA A 562 3.23 -10.99 -13.33
N ASP A 563 3.54 -9.81 -12.79
CA ASP A 563 4.54 -9.63 -11.73
C ASP A 563 4.10 -10.28 -10.40
N ALA A 564 2.82 -10.14 -10.02
CA ALA A 564 2.27 -10.81 -8.84
C ALA A 564 2.34 -12.34 -8.96
N LEU A 565 1.98 -12.90 -10.13
CA LEU A 565 2.09 -14.36 -10.40
C LEU A 565 3.55 -14.83 -10.37
N ALA A 566 4.47 -14.07 -10.97
CA ALA A 566 5.90 -14.36 -10.96
C ALA A 566 6.47 -14.32 -9.52
N SER A 567 6.00 -13.37 -8.69
CA SER A 567 6.34 -13.29 -7.27
C SER A 567 5.90 -14.54 -6.50
N LEU A 568 4.65 -14.98 -6.67
CA LEU A 568 4.14 -16.20 -6.03
C LEU A 568 4.92 -17.43 -6.47
N ALA A 569 5.24 -17.55 -7.76
CA ALA A 569 6.03 -18.66 -8.28
C ALA A 569 7.46 -18.67 -7.74
N ALA A 570 8.13 -17.51 -7.69
CA ALA A 570 9.47 -17.38 -7.13
C ALA A 570 9.51 -17.78 -5.64
N VAL A 571 8.51 -17.35 -4.87
CA VAL A 571 8.36 -17.72 -3.45
C VAL A 571 8.11 -19.22 -3.29
N ALA A 572 7.26 -19.81 -4.14
CA ALA A 572 6.96 -21.24 -4.11
C ALA A 572 8.21 -22.08 -4.33
N VAL A 573 9.01 -21.75 -5.33
CA VAL A 573 10.26 -22.48 -5.63
C VAL A 573 11.29 -22.29 -4.52
N HIS A 574 11.48 -21.04 -4.06
CA HIS A 574 12.50 -20.73 -3.06
C HIS A 574 12.22 -21.40 -1.70
N ASN A 575 10.94 -21.55 -1.31
CA ASN A 575 10.54 -22.07 -0.01
C ASN A 575 10.03 -23.53 -0.07
N GLY A 576 10.03 -24.16 -1.24
CA GLY A 576 9.53 -25.54 -1.41
C GLY A 576 8.05 -25.67 -1.06
N TYR A 577 7.20 -24.81 -1.64
CA TYR A 577 5.75 -24.85 -1.45
C TYR A 577 5.10 -25.77 -2.48
N CYS A 578 4.02 -26.46 -2.09
CA CYS A 578 3.26 -27.34 -2.99
C CYS A 578 2.04 -26.64 -3.57
N ARG A 579 1.58 -27.12 -4.73
CA ARG A 579 0.32 -26.68 -5.33
C ARG A 579 -0.86 -27.26 -4.57
N PRO A 580 -1.78 -26.44 -3.97
CA PRO A 580 -2.95 -26.96 -3.31
C PRO A 580 -4.02 -27.43 -4.31
N GLU A 581 -4.73 -28.50 -3.98
CA GLU A 581 -6.01 -28.86 -4.61
C GLU A 581 -7.12 -28.07 -3.93
N VAL A 582 -7.87 -27.27 -4.69
CA VAL A 582 -8.97 -26.45 -4.13
C VAL A 582 -10.28 -26.90 -4.73
N ASP A 583 -11.26 -27.20 -3.86
CA ASP A 583 -12.58 -27.73 -4.26
C ASP A 583 -13.72 -27.23 -3.34
N GLU A 584 -14.94 -27.69 -3.58
CA GLU A 584 -16.14 -27.37 -2.77
C GLU A 584 -16.45 -28.47 -1.72
N SER A 585 -15.54 -29.41 -1.47
CA SER A 585 -15.79 -30.57 -0.60
C SER A 585 -15.97 -30.23 0.88
N GLY A 586 -15.60 -29.03 1.29
CA GLY A 586 -15.56 -28.63 2.68
C GLY A 586 -14.47 -29.33 3.52
N VAL A 587 -13.53 -30.07 2.90
CA VAL A 587 -12.41 -30.75 3.56
C VAL A 587 -11.18 -29.84 3.57
N ILE A 588 -10.49 -29.77 4.70
CA ILE A 588 -9.16 -29.16 4.82
C ILE A 588 -8.20 -30.29 5.23
N GLU A 589 -7.35 -30.71 4.30
CA GLU A 589 -6.28 -31.68 4.54
C GLU A 589 -4.94 -31.04 4.21
N ILE A 590 -4.04 -30.94 5.18
CA ILE A 590 -2.71 -30.36 5.05
C ILE A 590 -1.73 -31.37 5.64
N ARG A 591 -0.73 -31.79 4.86
CA ARG A 591 0.35 -32.66 5.32
C ARG A 591 1.64 -31.88 5.41
N GLU A 592 2.35 -32.05 6.52
CA GLU A 592 3.60 -31.35 6.80
C GLU A 592 3.50 -29.83 6.63
N GLY A 593 2.38 -29.27 7.09
CA GLY A 593 2.14 -27.82 7.03
C GLY A 593 3.16 -27.05 7.85
N ARG A 594 3.61 -25.90 7.32
CA ARG A 594 4.56 -24.98 7.96
C ARG A 594 3.97 -23.60 8.06
N HIS A 595 4.35 -22.84 9.07
CA HIS A 595 3.91 -21.44 9.19
C HIS A 595 4.77 -20.54 8.30
N PRO A 596 4.20 -19.91 7.24
CA PRO A 596 4.98 -19.22 6.20
C PRO A 596 5.88 -18.11 6.75
N VAL A 597 5.42 -17.38 7.78
CA VAL A 597 6.18 -16.28 8.38
C VAL A 597 7.20 -16.79 9.39
N VAL A 598 6.79 -17.67 10.31
CA VAL A 598 7.66 -18.15 11.38
C VAL A 598 8.84 -18.93 10.82
N GLU A 599 8.64 -19.81 9.81
CA GLU A 599 9.74 -20.55 9.19
C GLU A 599 10.81 -19.62 8.57
N ARG A 600 10.42 -18.45 8.10
CA ARG A 600 11.33 -17.42 7.52
C ARG A 600 12.01 -16.56 8.59
N MET A 601 11.42 -16.45 9.77
CA MET A 601 12.00 -15.70 10.90
C MET A 601 13.00 -16.52 11.71
N LEU A 602 12.87 -17.84 11.70
CA LEU A 602 13.82 -18.77 12.33
C LEU A 602 15.14 -18.76 11.56
N ARG A 603 16.28 -18.51 12.27
CA ARG A 603 17.62 -18.47 11.67
C ARG A 603 18.41 -19.75 11.92
N ASP A 604 18.30 -20.29 13.13
CA ASP A 604 19.20 -21.33 13.63
C ASP A 604 18.48 -22.67 13.89
N THR A 605 17.15 -22.70 13.74
CA THR A 605 16.35 -23.91 13.98
C THR A 605 15.36 -24.15 12.84
N LEU A 606 15.16 -25.40 12.46
CA LEU A 606 14.15 -25.77 11.50
C LEU A 606 12.75 -25.65 12.12
N PHE A 607 11.77 -25.25 11.30
CA PHE A 607 10.37 -25.29 11.69
C PHE A 607 9.88 -26.74 11.74
N VAL A 608 9.15 -27.10 12.78
CA VAL A 608 8.55 -28.44 12.91
C VAL A 608 7.21 -28.47 12.17
N PRO A 609 7.08 -29.26 11.08
CA PRO A 609 5.87 -29.30 10.30
C PRO A 609 4.75 -30.08 11.01
N ASN A 610 3.49 -29.70 10.76
CA ASN A 610 2.33 -30.33 11.39
C ASN A 610 1.26 -30.67 10.37
N ASP A 611 0.58 -31.80 10.57
CA ASP A 611 -0.55 -32.24 9.78
C ASP A 611 -1.85 -31.64 10.31
N THR A 612 -2.82 -31.44 9.43
CA THR A 612 -4.15 -30.96 9.77
C THR A 612 -5.18 -31.73 8.93
N PHE A 613 -6.21 -32.23 9.57
CA PHE A 613 -7.37 -32.78 8.88
C PHE A 613 -8.64 -32.18 9.49
N MET A 614 -9.54 -31.66 8.67
CA MET A 614 -10.86 -31.17 9.06
C MET A 614 -11.88 -31.55 7.97
N GLY A 615 -12.94 -32.25 8.35
CA GLY A 615 -13.94 -32.73 7.40
C GLY A 615 -15.37 -32.46 7.86
N GLU A 616 -16.35 -32.51 6.94
CA GLU A 616 -17.74 -32.21 7.28
C GLU A 616 -18.40 -33.32 8.15
N LYS A 617 -17.94 -34.56 8.04
CA LYS A 617 -18.52 -35.71 8.71
C LYS A 617 -17.76 -36.15 9.95
N GLN A 618 -16.46 -36.01 9.93
CA GLN A 618 -15.53 -36.42 11.00
C GLN A 618 -14.52 -35.30 11.19
N GLU A 619 -14.04 -35.06 12.41
CA GLU A 619 -12.98 -34.12 12.74
C GLU A 619 -13.31 -32.64 12.33
N ARG A 620 -14.53 -32.21 12.61
CA ARG A 620 -14.95 -30.85 12.32
C ARG A 620 -14.45 -29.82 13.34
N VAL A 621 -14.33 -30.28 14.58
CA VAL A 621 -13.86 -29.46 15.71
C VAL A 621 -12.61 -30.12 16.30
N ALA A 622 -11.48 -29.43 16.24
CA ALA A 622 -10.22 -29.86 16.85
C ALA A 622 -10.04 -29.14 18.20
N ILE A 623 -10.09 -29.88 19.30
CA ILE A 623 -9.83 -29.39 20.64
C ILE A 623 -8.33 -29.56 20.92
N ILE A 624 -7.60 -28.46 21.03
CA ILE A 624 -6.14 -28.47 21.13
C ILE A 624 -5.72 -28.09 22.55
N THR A 625 -5.13 -29.06 23.27
CA THR A 625 -4.63 -28.88 24.62
C THR A 625 -3.10 -28.78 24.67
N GLY A 626 -2.55 -28.32 25.78
CA GLY A 626 -1.11 -28.19 26.01
C GLY A 626 -0.69 -26.80 26.51
N PRO A 627 0.58 -26.62 26.88
CA PRO A 627 1.08 -25.38 27.48
C PRO A 627 1.16 -24.21 26.49
N ASN A 628 1.11 -22.97 26.99
CA ASN A 628 1.01 -21.76 26.17
C ASN A 628 2.21 -21.52 25.25
N MET A 629 3.40 -21.86 25.66
CA MET A 629 4.61 -21.62 24.85
C MET A 629 4.91 -22.76 23.86
N ALA A 630 4.08 -23.80 23.83
CA ALA A 630 4.35 -24.97 23.02
C ALA A 630 4.00 -24.80 21.51
N GLY A 631 3.25 -23.75 21.12
CA GLY A 631 2.98 -23.41 19.73
C GLY A 631 1.54 -23.62 19.24
N LYS A 632 0.53 -23.78 20.14
CA LYS A 632 -0.91 -23.93 19.78
C LYS A 632 -1.39 -22.83 18.84
N SER A 633 -1.25 -21.56 19.26
CA SER A 633 -1.70 -20.40 18.49
C SER A 633 -0.95 -20.27 17.15
N THR A 634 0.35 -20.66 17.11
CA THR A 634 1.14 -20.67 15.87
C THR A 634 0.60 -21.72 14.89
N TYR A 635 0.25 -22.91 15.37
CA TYR A 635 -0.36 -23.95 14.55
C TYR A 635 -1.72 -23.53 13.99
N MET A 636 -2.60 -22.97 14.81
CA MET A 636 -3.91 -22.51 14.33
C MET A 636 -3.80 -21.40 13.28
N ARG A 637 -2.91 -20.43 13.51
CA ARG A 637 -2.62 -19.38 12.51
C ARG A 637 -2.04 -19.96 11.23
N GLN A 638 -1.16 -20.97 11.33
CA GLN A 638 -0.60 -21.69 10.17
C GLN A 638 -1.73 -22.25 9.28
N VAL A 639 -2.72 -22.92 9.87
CA VAL A 639 -3.85 -23.49 9.11
C VAL A 639 -4.63 -22.38 8.39
N ALA A 640 -4.98 -21.30 9.08
CA ALA A 640 -5.68 -20.16 8.47
C ALA A 640 -4.88 -19.51 7.34
N LEU A 641 -3.57 -19.31 7.52
CA LEU A 641 -2.71 -18.72 6.48
C LEU A 641 -2.57 -19.63 5.26
N ILE A 642 -2.48 -20.97 5.45
CA ILE A 642 -2.45 -21.94 4.34
C ILE A 642 -3.76 -21.89 3.55
N VAL A 643 -4.92 -21.89 4.22
CA VAL A 643 -6.24 -21.75 3.58
C VAL A 643 -6.33 -20.45 2.80
N LEU A 644 -5.93 -19.32 3.39
CA LEU A 644 -5.92 -18.01 2.73
C LEU A 644 -5.01 -18.01 1.51
N MET A 645 -3.78 -18.54 1.63
CA MET A 645 -2.83 -18.64 0.53
C MET A 645 -3.39 -19.49 -0.62
N ALA A 646 -4.06 -20.62 -0.32
CA ALA A 646 -4.72 -21.42 -1.34
C ALA A 646 -5.80 -20.62 -2.09
N GLN A 647 -6.62 -19.86 -1.37
CA GLN A 647 -7.72 -19.08 -1.95
C GLN A 647 -7.29 -17.77 -2.66
N ILE A 648 -6.07 -17.30 -2.48
CA ILE A 648 -5.49 -16.29 -3.38
C ILE A 648 -4.87 -16.90 -4.65
N GLY A 649 -4.86 -18.23 -4.79
CA GLY A 649 -4.25 -18.95 -5.91
C GLY A 649 -2.74 -19.17 -5.78
N SER A 650 -2.17 -19.00 -4.58
CA SER A 650 -0.76 -19.28 -4.28
C SER A 650 -0.51 -20.77 -4.02
N PHE A 651 0.73 -21.20 -4.20
CA PHE A 651 1.23 -22.42 -3.59
C PHE A 651 1.37 -22.23 -2.08
N VAL A 652 1.34 -23.33 -1.33
CA VAL A 652 1.25 -23.33 0.13
C VAL A 652 2.42 -24.06 0.80
N PRO A 653 2.83 -23.65 2.01
CA PRO A 653 3.94 -24.27 2.76
C PRO A 653 3.53 -25.62 3.36
N ALA A 654 3.43 -26.63 2.51
CA ALA A 654 3.07 -28.01 2.87
C ALA A 654 3.70 -28.99 1.89
N SER A 655 3.72 -30.30 2.23
CA SER A 655 4.07 -31.35 1.26
C SER A 655 2.87 -31.76 0.40
N TYR A 656 1.65 -31.65 0.96
CA TYR A 656 0.38 -31.83 0.27
C TYR A 656 -0.70 -30.96 0.93
N ALA A 657 -1.60 -30.40 0.13
CA ALA A 657 -2.75 -29.69 0.64
C ALA A 657 -3.97 -29.85 -0.27
N ARG A 658 -5.12 -30.20 0.36
CA ARG A 658 -6.45 -30.16 -0.23
C ARG A 658 -7.32 -29.24 0.59
N ILE A 659 -7.84 -28.18 -0.03
CA ILE A 659 -8.54 -27.12 0.67
C ILE A 659 -9.94 -26.96 0.07
N GLY A 660 -10.97 -27.35 0.84
CA GLY A 660 -12.34 -26.96 0.57
C GLY A 660 -12.53 -25.48 0.81
N VAL A 661 -13.14 -24.77 -0.14
CA VAL A 661 -13.33 -23.31 -0.06
C VAL A 661 -13.99 -22.89 1.24
N VAL A 662 -13.44 -21.88 1.87
CA VAL A 662 -13.89 -21.26 3.12
C VAL A 662 -14.42 -19.87 2.81
N ASP A 663 -15.63 -19.55 3.27
CA ASP A 663 -16.28 -18.26 3.03
C ASP A 663 -15.78 -17.14 3.95
N ARG A 664 -15.42 -17.50 5.21
CA ARG A 664 -14.93 -16.57 6.24
C ARG A 664 -13.90 -17.21 7.12
N ILE A 665 -12.91 -16.47 7.55
CA ILE A 665 -11.97 -16.88 8.60
C ILE A 665 -12.17 -15.94 9.78
N PHE A 666 -12.60 -16.48 10.91
CA PHE A 666 -12.69 -15.75 12.16
C PHE A 666 -11.57 -16.15 13.10
N THR A 667 -11.04 -15.18 13.82
CA THR A 667 -9.96 -15.41 14.79
C THR A 667 -10.24 -14.72 16.11
N ARG A 668 -10.24 -15.48 17.18
CA ARG A 668 -10.15 -14.97 18.54
C ARG A 668 -8.86 -15.51 19.17
N ILE A 669 -7.81 -14.68 19.17
CA ILE A 669 -6.47 -15.05 19.64
C ILE A 669 -6.02 -13.97 20.63
N GLY A 670 -5.87 -14.35 21.90
CA GLY A 670 -5.36 -13.53 23.03
C GLY A 670 -5.59 -12.01 22.98
N ALA A 671 -6.24 -11.42 23.98
CA ALA A 671 -6.48 -9.97 24.01
C ALA A 671 -5.16 -9.21 24.15
N SER A 672 -4.92 -8.21 23.29
CA SER A 672 -4.14 -7.05 23.71
C SER A 672 -5.07 -6.18 24.55
N ASP A 673 -4.65 -5.80 25.76
CA ASP A 673 -5.39 -4.86 26.60
C ASP A 673 -5.65 -3.57 25.80
N ASP A 674 -6.90 -3.36 25.41
CA ASP A 674 -7.33 -2.06 24.85
C ASP A 674 -7.84 -1.20 26.01
N LEU A 675 -6.88 -0.62 26.74
CA LEU A 675 -7.15 0.29 27.86
C LEU A 675 -7.92 1.55 27.43
N SER A 676 -7.92 1.86 26.14
CA SER A 676 -8.55 3.07 25.60
C SER A 676 -10.08 3.02 25.58
N ALA A 677 -10.66 1.82 25.47
CA ALA A 677 -12.11 1.63 25.41
C ALA A 677 -12.79 1.50 26.80
N GLY A 678 -12.04 1.42 27.90
CA GLY A 678 -12.59 1.31 29.26
C GLY A 678 -13.38 0.02 29.55
N GLN A 679 -13.32 -0.97 28.63
CA GLN A 679 -13.99 -2.26 28.76
C GLN A 679 -13.05 -3.29 29.40
N SER A 680 -13.61 -4.22 30.21
CA SER A 680 -12.82 -5.31 30.74
C SER A 680 -12.42 -6.26 29.59
N THR A 681 -11.22 -6.87 29.69
CA THR A 681 -10.72 -7.86 28.73
C THR A 681 -11.70 -9.00 28.48
N PHE A 682 -12.46 -9.40 29.51
CA PHE A 682 -13.51 -10.42 29.40
C PHE A 682 -14.71 -9.93 28.57
N MET A 683 -15.15 -8.67 28.73
CA MET A 683 -16.25 -8.09 27.93
C MET A 683 -15.87 -8.01 26.45
N VAL A 684 -14.64 -7.58 26.14
CA VAL A 684 -14.12 -7.56 24.76
C VAL A 684 -14.11 -8.97 24.18
N GLU A 685 -13.62 -9.94 24.94
CA GLU A 685 -13.63 -11.37 24.54
C GLU A 685 -15.04 -11.88 24.22
N MET A 686 -15.99 -11.62 25.09
CA MET A 686 -17.37 -12.07 24.89
C MET A 686 -18.06 -11.38 23.71
N THR A 687 -17.74 -10.11 23.46
CA THR A 687 -18.24 -9.38 22.29
C THR A 687 -17.69 -9.96 20.99
N GLU A 688 -16.39 -10.27 20.92
CA GLU A 688 -15.77 -10.91 19.76
C GLU A 688 -16.36 -12.32 19.51
N VAL A 689 -16.53 -13.12 20.56
CA VAL A 689 -17.15 -14.46 20.44
C VAL A 689 -18.61 -14.37 19.98
N ALA A 690 -19.39 -13.44 20.55
CA ALA A 690 -20.77 -13.23 20.13
C ALA A 690 -20.88 -12.82 18.66
N ASP A 691 -19.98 -11.99 18.19
CA ASP A 691 -19.89 -11.56 16.80
C ASP A 691 -19.56 -12.74 15.88
N ILE A 692 -18.55 -13.55 16.22
CA ILE A 692 -18.20 -14.77 15.50
C ILE A 692 -19.40 -15.71 15.37
N LEU A 693 -20.08 -16.02 16.50
CA LEU A 693 -21.20 -16.97 16.52
C LEU A 693 -22.43 -16.47 15.75
N ARG A 694 -22.60 -15.16 15.62
CA ARG A 694 -23.68 -14.53 14.86
C ARG A 694 -23.46 -14.59 13.36
N HIS A 695 -22.23 -14.39 12.90
CA HIS A 695 -21.90 -14.23 11.48
C HIS A 695 -21.24 -15.46 10.83
N ALA A 696 -20.77 -16.43 11.61
CA ALA A 696 -20.18 -17.65 11.09
C ALA A 696 -21.23 -18.50 10.38
N THR A 697 -20.79 -19.20 9.33
CA THR A 697 -21.57 -20.18 8.58
C THR A 697 -20.93 -21.57 8.71
N LYS A 698 -21.60 -22.59 8.22
CA LYS A 698 -21.05 -23.96 8.14
C LYS A 698 -19.79 -24.07 7.26
N HIS A 699 -19.55 -23.10 6.38
CA HIS A 699 -18.37 -23.04 5.51
C HIS A 699 -17.23 -22.22 6.09
N SER A 700 -17.44 -21.60 7.25
CA SER A 700 -16.44 -20.77 7.90
C SER A 700 -15.36 -21.59 8.62
N LEU A 701 -14.18 -21.00 8.77
CA LEU A 701 -13.08 -21.51 9.60
C LEU A 701 -12.94 -20.63 10.85
N LEU A 702 -13.14 -21.23 12.02
CA LEU A 702 -13.07 -20.56 13.31
C LEU A 702 -11.76 -20.93 14.03
N ILE A 703 -11.06 -19.92 14.52
CA ILE A 703 -9.84 -20.04 15.33
C ILE A 703 -10.10 -19.38 16.68
N LEU A 704 -10.34 -20.22 17.68
CA LEU A 704 -10.73 -19.81 19.02
C LEU A 704 -9.63 -20.20 20.01
N ASP A 705 -8.93 -19.22 20.55
CA ASP A 705 -7.81 -19.44 21.47
C ASP A 705 -8.12 -18.93 22.88
N GLU A 706 -8.12 -19.84 23.84
CA GLU A 706 -8.25 -19.59 25.28
C GLU A 706 -9.56 -18.89 25.68
N ILE A 707 -10.69 -19.33 25.16
CA ILE A 707 -12.01 -18.74 25.51
C ILE A 707 -12.35 -19.02 26.98
N GLY A 708 -12.88 -17.99 27.67
CA GLY A 708 -13.33 -18.04 29.07
C GLY A 708 -12.23 -17.79 30.10
N ARG A 709 -11.02 -17.34 29.68
CA ARG A 709 -9.88 -17.12 30.60
C ARG A 709 -10.05 -15.87 31.48
N GLY A 710 -10.85 -14.90 31.05
CA GLY A 710 -11.00 -13.59 31.71
C GLY A 710 -11.94 -13.58 32.93
N THR A 711 -12.49 -14.72 33.40
CA THR A 711 -13.46 -14.83 34.48
C THR A 711 -13.14 -15.96 35.45
N SER A 712 -14.06 -16.30 36.38
CA SER A 712 -13.85 -17.46 37.27
C SER A 712 -13.74 -18.77 36.50
N THR A 713 -13.01 -19.75 37.04
CA THR A 713 -12.72 -20.99 36.34
C THR A 713 -13.97 -21.74 35.88
N PHE A 714 -14.99 -21.86 36.74
CA PHE A 714 -16.22 -22.58 36.41
C PHE A 714 -17.10 -21.84 35.42
N ASP A 715 -17.21 -20.52 35.53
CA ASP A 715 -17.95 -19.69 34.54
C ASP A 715 -17.26 -19.73 33.18
N GLY A 716 -15.94 -19.54 33.17
CA GLY A 716 -15.14 -19.59 31.94
C GLY A 716 -15.22 -20.93 31.23
N MET A 717 -15.09 -22.03 31.97
CA MET A 717 -15.23 -23.41 31.45
C MET A 717 -16.64 -23.65 30.90
N SER A 718 -17.69 -23.19 31.61
CA SER A 718 -19.09 -23.38 31.19
C SER A 718 -19.36 -22.67 29.86
N ILE A 719 -18.85 -21.42 29.72
CA ILE A 719 -18.97 -20.64 28.48
C ILE A 719 -18.17 -21.34 27.35
N ALA A 720 -16.92 -21.73 27.60
CA ALA A 720 -16.08 -22.39 26.62
C ALA A 720 -16.73 -23.69 26.10
N ARG A 721 -17.32 -24.47 27.00
CA ARG A 721 -18.06 -25.70 26.66
C ARG A 721 -19.28 -25.37 25.78
N ALA A 722 -20.10 -24.41 26.19
CA ALA A 722 -21.30 -24.03 25.44
C ALA A 722 -20.95 -23.52 24.02
N VAL A 723 -19.87 -22.74 23.88
CA VAL A 723 -19.38 -22.27 22.58
C VAL A 723 -18.93 -23.44 21.70
N LEU A 724 -18.19 -24.41 22.26
CA LEU A 724 -17.79 -25.63 21.55
C LEU A 724 -18.98 -26.44 21.08
N GLU A 725 -19.97 -26.71 21.97
CA GLU A 725 -21.20 -27.43 21.65
C GLU A 725 -21.97 -26.72 20.51
N TYR A 726 -22.08 -25.39 20.57
CA TYR A 726 -22.72 -24.60 19.52
C TYR A 726 -22.00 -24.68 18.16
N CYS A 727 -20.67 -24.59 18.16
CA CYS A 727 -19.85 -24.71 16.93
C CYS A 727 -19.92 -26.11 16.33
N ALA A 728 -19.99 -27.15 17.16
CA ALA A 728 -20.05 -28.56 16.74
C ALA A 728 -21.41 -28.98 16.21
N ASP A 729 -22.51 -28.42 16.70
CA ASP A 729 -23.87 -28.84 16.30
C ASP A 729 -24.18 -28.35 14.88
N LYS A 730 -24.38 -29.32 13.97
CA LYS A 730 -24.76 -29.07 12.55
C LYS A 730 -26.11 -28.35 12.38
N LYS A 731 -26.99 -28.41 13.41
CA LYS A 731 -28.28 -27.73 13.37
C LYS A 731 -28.15 -26.24 13.77
N LEU A 732 -27.13 -25.91 14.56
CA LEU A 732 -26.88 -24.57 15.02
C LEU A 732 -25.86 -23.85 14.11
N LEU A 733 -24.62 -24.34 14.05
CA LEU A 733 -23.57 -23.76 13.22
C LEU A 733 -22.85 -24.79 12.33
N GLY A 734 -22.23 -25.82 12.93
CA GLY A 734 -21.51 -26.86 12.19
C GLY A 734 -20.24 -26.37 11.46
N ALA A 735 -19.60 -25.32 11.94
CA ALA A 735 -18.39 -24.75 11.34
C ALA A 735 -17.12 -25.53 11.67
N LYS A 736 -16.11 -25.44 10.80
CA LYS A 736 -14.76 -25.97 11.08
C LYS A 736 -14.11 -25.10 12.15
N THR A 737 -13.74 -25.72 13.27
CA THR A 737 -13.27 -25.00 14.45
C THR A 737 -11.96 -25.57 14.97
N LEU A 738 -10.93 -24.75 15.07
CA LEU A 738 -9.72 -25.00 15.86
C LEU A 738 -9.88 -24.31 17.20
N PHE A 739 -9.95 -25.07 18.27
CA PHE A 739 -10.22 -24.58 19.61
C PHE A 739 -9.07 -24.92 20.57
N ALA A 740 -8.24 -23.94 20.91
CA ALA A 740 -7.20 -24.14 21.91
C ALA A 740 -7.71 -23.77 23.30
N THR A 741 -7.41 -24.63 24.26
CA THR A 741 -7.91 -24.47 25.64
C THR A 741 -6.90 -24.98 26.68
N HIS A 742 -7.03 -24.44 27.92
CA HIS A 742 -6.38 -24.97 29.13
C HIS A 742 -7.31 -25.84 29.97
N TYR A 743 -8.60 -25.86 29.66
CA TYR A 743 -9.57 -26.66 30.38
C TYR A 743 -9.45 -28.11 29.89
N HIS A 744 -8.79 -28.95 30.67
CA HIS A 744 -8.61 -30.37 30.32
C HIS A 744 -9.95 -31.13 30.30
N GLU A 745 -10.92 -30.67 31.07
CA GLU A 745 -12.27 -31.24 31.16
C GLU A 745 -13.00 -31.19 29.80
N LEU A 746 -12.66 -30.26 28.95
CA LEU A 746 -13.26 -30.13 27.60
C LEU A 746 -12.81 -31.28 26.67
N THR A 747 -11.76 -32.02 27.01
CA THR A 747 -11.33 -33.18 26.21
C THR A 747 -12.34 -34.33 26.28
N GLU A 748 -13.18 -34.40 27.31
CA GLU A 748 -14.27 -35.39 27.42
C GLU A 748 -15.32 -35.20 26.31
N LEU A 749 -15.40 -34.05 25.71
CA LEU A 749 -16.36 -33.72 24.66
C LEU A 749 -16.13 -34.53 23.37
N GLU A 750 -14.95 -35.09 23.13
CA GLU A 750 -14.68 -36.01 22.03
C GLU A 750 -15.61 -37.22 22.08
N ASN A 751 -15.97 -37.68 23.26
CA ASN A 751 -16.85 -38.86 23.48
C ASN A 751 -18.34 -38.52 23.33
N THR A 752 -18.70 -37.22 23.38
CA THR A 752 -20.10 -36.80 23.46
C THR A 752 -20.55 -35.92 22.26
N LEU A 753 -19.61 -35.26 21.58
CA LEU A 753 -19.89 -34.41 20.43
C LEU A 753 -19.45 -35.04 19.12
N GLU A 754 -20.40 -35.21 18.18
CA GLU A 754 -20.10 -35.71 16.83
C GLU A 754 -19.15 -34.77 16.09
N GLY A 755 -18.01 -35.28 15.68
CA GLY A 755 -17.01 -34.53 14.91
C GLY A 755 -16.05 -33.71 15.76
N ALA A 756 -16.04 -33.84 17.08
CA ALA A 756 -14.99 -33.30 17.93
C ALA A 756 -13.85 -34.34 18.10
N VAL A 757 -12.61 -33.88 17.97
CA VAL A 757 -11.40 -34.68 18.11
C VAL A 757 -10.38 -33.93 18.95
N ASN A 758 -9.72 -34.61 19.84
CA ASN A 758 -8.68 -34.06 20.70
C ASN A 758 -7.30 -34.13 20.05
N TYR A 759 -6.57 -33.07 20.23
CA TYR A 759 -5.17 -32.95 19.88
C TYR A 759 -4.37 -32.36 21.05
N ASN A 760 -3.11 -32.75 21.16
CA ASN A 760 -2.20 -32.16 22.10
C ASN A 760 -0.84 -31.86 21.46
N ILE A 761 -0.02 -31.06 22.13
CA ILE A 761 1.35 -30.82 21.68
C ILE A 761 2.28 -31.82 22.33
N ALA A 762 3.00 -32.60 21.52
CA ALA A 762 3.95 -33.58 21.99
C ALA A 762 5.06 -32.92 22.82
N VAL A 763 5.31 -33.52 23.99
CA VAL A 763 6.30 -33.11 24.97
C VAL A 763 7.24 -34.27 25.23
N LYS A 764 8.56 -34.02 25.25
CA LYS A 764 9.55 -35.04 25.65
C LYS A 764 10.14 -34.65 27.00
N THR A 765 10.07 -35.52 27.97
CA THR A 765 10.70 -35.36 29.28
C THR A 765 12.12 -35.92 29.25
N LYS A 766 13.09 -35.10 29.64
CA LYS A 766 14.48 -35.55 29.80
C LYS A 766 14.92 -35.30 31.26
N GLY A 767 14.72 -36.26 32.14
CA GLY A 767 14.88 -36.11 33.59
C GLY A 767 13.83 -35.14 34.16
N GLU A 768 14.26 -34.07 34.80
CA GLU A 768 13.37 -32.99 35.30
C GLU A 768 13.08 -31.88 34.27
N ASP A 769 13.71 -31.93 33.10
CA ASP A 769 13.54 -30.91 32.07
C ASP A 769 12.53 -31.39 31.00
N ILE A 770 11.75 -30.43 30.49
CA ILE A 770 10.74 -30.63 29.45
C ILE A 770 11.17 -29.95 28.17
N ILE A 771 11.10 -30.70 27.07
CA ILE A 771 11.34 -30.21 25.71
C ILE A 771 10.03 -30.25 24.95
N PHE A 772 9.54 -29.10 24.54
CA PHE A 772 8.38 -29.01 23.66
C PHE A 772 8.77 -29.36 22.23
N LEU A 773 8.23 -30.46 21.71
CA LEU A 773 8.54 -30.92 20.34
C LEU A 773 7.83 -30.09 19.27
N ARG A 774 6.87 -29.24 19.63
CA ARG A 774 6.05 -28.43 18.73
C ARG A 774 5.30 -29.23 17.66
N LYS A 775 5.12 -30.52 17.89
CA LYS A 775 4.36 -31.45 17.04
C LYS A 775 2.97 -31.66 17.62
N ILE A 776 1.95 -31.46 16.83
CA ILE A 776 0.55 -31.76 17.18
C ILE A 776 0.32 -33.25 16.96
N VAL A 777 -0.26 -33.89 17.95
CA VAL A 777 -0.55 -35.34 17.93
C VAL A 777 -1.99 -35.59 18.41
N PRO A 778 -2.66 -36.64 17.91
CA PRO A 778 -3.99 -37.02 18.40
C PRO A 778 -4.01 -37.34 19.89
N GLY A 779 -5.14 -37.10 20.56
CA GLY A 779 -5.38 -37.35 21.97
C GLY A 779 -5.31 -36.09 22.85
N GLY A 780 -5.87 -36.16 24.05
CA GLY A 780 -5.83 -35.10 25.05
C GLY A 780 -4.50 -35.04 25.80
N ALA A 781 -4.13 -33.90 26.37
CA ALA A 781 -2.98 -33.80 27.28
C ALA A 781 -3.38 -34.29 28.69
N ASP A 782 -2.61 -35.23 29.24
CA ASP A 782 -2.88 -35.84 30.56
C ASP A 782 -2.45 -34.93 31.73
N ARG A 783 -1.67 -33.88 31.52
CA ARG A 783 -1.10 -33.01 32.56
C ARG A 783 -0.96 -31.55 32.15
N SER A 784 -1.06 -30.67 33.12
CA SER A 784 -0.66 -29.28 32.96
C SER A 784 0.88 -29.12 33.13
N TYR A 785 1.50 -28.25 32.33
CA TYR A 785 2.94 -28.01 32.36
C TYR A 785 3.27 -26.57 32.83
N GLY A 786 2.36 -25.93 33.56
CA GLY A 786 2.52 -24.52 33.98
C GLY A 786 3.74 -24.27 34.86
N ILE A 787 4.05 -25.18 35.80
CA ILE A 787 5.22 -25.06 36.69
C ILE A 787 6.53 -25.20 35.90
N GLU A 788 6.56 -26.09 34.93
CA GLU A 788 7.73 -26.30 34.06
C GLU A 788 7.98 -25.10 33.15
N VAL A 789 6.92 -24.48 32.62
CA VAL A 789 7.02 -23.21 31.89
C VAL A 789 7.54 -22.09 32.79
N ALA A 790 7.08 -22.04 34.06
CA ALA A 790 7.57 -21.07 35.04
C ALA A 790 9.07 -21.28 35.35
N LYS A 791 9.53 -22.56 35.39
CA LYS A 791 10.98 -22.90 35.50
C LYS A 791 11.75 -22.35 34.31
N LEU A 792 11.28 -22.56 33.07
CA LEU A 792 11.91 -22.05 31.87
C LEU A 792 11.94 -20.51 31.82
N ALA A 793 10.93 -19.85 32.38
CA ALA A 793 10.87 -18.39 32.52
C ALA A 793 11.81 -17.83 33.60
N GLY A 794 12.48 -18.69 34.39
CA GLY A 794 13.48 -18.29 35.38
C GLY A 794 12.90 -17.95 36.77
N LEU A 795 11.70 -18.45 37.12
CA LEU A 795 11.18 -18.30 38.48
C LEU A 795 12.12 -18.96 39.50
N PRO A 796 12.29 -18.38 40.74
CA PRO A 796 13.14 -18.93 41.77
C PRO A 796 12.74 -20.37 42.19
N GLU A 797 13.70 -21.25 42.37
CA GLU A 797 13.44 -22.68 42.63
C GLU A 797 12.57 -22.89 43.88
N LYS A 798 12.73 -22.07 44.94
CA LYS A 798 11.88 -22.11 46.13
C LYS A 798 10.37 -21.89 45.84
N VAL A 799 10.06 -21.02 44.89
CA VAL A 799 8.67 -20.77 44.43
C VAL A 799 8.15 -21.98 43.69
N LEU A 800 8.98 -22.57 42.81
CA LEU A 800 8.61 -23.74 41.99
C LEU A 800 8.34 -24.96 42.88
N GLN A 801 9.18 -25.19 43.91
CA GLN A 801 8.97 -26.28 44.86
C GLN A 801 7.67 -26.09 45.65
N ARG A 802 7.39 -24.88 46.13
CA ARG A 802 6.11 -24.63 46.82
C ARG A 802 4.91 -24.79 45.87
N ALA A 803 5.04 -24.32 44.62
CA ALA A 803 3.99 -24.49 43.61
C ALA A 803 3.66 -25.96 43.32
N ARG A 804 4.69 -26.84 43.24
CA ARG A 804 4.50 -28.28 43.09
C ARG A 804 3.80 -28.90 44.31
N THR A 805 4.11 -28.45 45.53
CA THR A 805 3.44 -28.89 46.73
C THR A 805 1.97 -28.48 46.74
N VAL A 806 1.68 -27.19 46.45
CA VAL A 806 0.30 -26.69 46.40
C VAL A 806 -0.51 -27.38 45.31
N LEU A 807 0.11 -27.67 44.13
CA LEU A 807 -0.59 -28.41 43.07
C LEU A 807 -1.04 -29.77 43.53
N ARG A 808 -0.18 -30.54 44.24
CA ARG A 808 -0.56 -31.84 44.80
C ARG A 808 -1.66 -31.73 45.84
N GLU A 809 -1.59 -30.77 46.76
CA GLU A 809 -2.63 -30.49 47.76
C GLU A 809 -3.99 -30.23 47.04
N LEU A 810 -4.04 -29.46 45.97
CA LEU A 810 -5.23 -29.16 45.19
C LEU A 810 -5.76 -30.35 44.37
N GLU A 811 -4.87 -31.20 43.84
CA GLU A 811 -5.23 -32.41 43.11
C GLU A 811 -5.87 -33.44 44.06
N GLU A 812 -5.32 -33.61 45.28
CA GLU A 812 -5.85 -34.51 46.32
C GLU A 812 -7.22 -34.04 46.84
N GLU A 813 -7.43 -32.72 47.04
CA GLU A 813 -8.73 -32.15 47.49
C GLU A 813 -9.83 -32.34 46.45
N ASN A 814 -9.50 -32.24 45.15
CA ASN A 814 -10.48 -32.32 44.07
C ASN A 814 -10.71 -33.79 43.55
N GLY A 815 -10.06 -34.76 44.13
CA GLY A 815 -10.24 -36.20 43.79
C GLY A 815 -9.74 -36.59 42.40
N VAL A 816 -8.91 -35.73 41.77
CA VAL A 816 -8.32 -36.00 40.47
C VAL A 816 -7.09 -36.89 40.61
N SER A 817 -7.28 -38.20 40.50
CA SER A 817 -6.17 -39.15 40.45
C SER A 817 -5.68 -39.33 39.03
N TYR A 818 -4.59 -38.66 38.68
CA TYR A 818 -3.84 -38.98 37.44
C TYR A 818 -3.15 -40.34 37.60
N ALA A 819 -3.45 -41.28 36.71
CA ALA A 819 -2.74 -42.55 36.68
C ALA A 819 -1.22 -42.29 36.42
N PRO A 820 -0.31 -43.02 37.10
CA PRO A 820 1.10 -42.87 36.85
C PRO A 820 1.41 -43.17 35.37
N PRO A 821 2.34 -42.47 34.72
CA PRO A 821 2.65 -42.69 33.32
C PRO A 821 2.96 -44.18 33.11
N ARG A 822 2.23 -44.85 32.20
CA ARG A 822 2.70 -46.11 31.63
C ARG A 822 4.07 -45.75 31.04
N ARG A 823 5.12 -46.38 31.59
CA ARG A 823 6.39 -46.47 30.91
C ARG A 823 6.10 -47.18 29.59
N GLU A 824 5.96 -46.42 28.51
CA GLU A 824 6.18 -46.96 27.19
C GLU A 824 7.65 -47.37 27.18
N GLU A 825 7.86 -48.66 27.22
CA GLU A 825 9.15 -49.27 26.87
C GLU A 825 9.49 -48.73 25.49
N ASP A 826 10.68 -48.13 25.38
CA ASP A 826 11.27 -47.65 24.15
C ASP A 826 11.07 -48.67 23.01
N GLN A 827 9.98 -48.55 22.26
CA GLN A 827 9.94 -49.05 20.89
C GLN A 827 10.76 -48.05 20.10
N VAL A 828 12.06 -48.24 20.11
CA VAL A 828 13.00 -47.60 19.22
C VAL A 828 12.57 -48.01 17.81
N CYS A 829 11.86 -47.13 17.14
CA CYS A 829 11.54 -47.33 15.72
C CYS A 829 12.87 -47.42 14.97
N LEU A 830 13.11 -48.51 14.25
CA LEU A 830 14.34 -48.74 13.48
C LEU A 830 14.72 -47.56 12.58
N SER A 831 13.71 -46.81 12.10
CA SER A 831 13.92 -45.55 11.34
C SER A 831 14.59 -44.45 12.19
N ALA A 832 14.25 -44.26 13.46
CA ALA A 832 14.85 -43.23 14.31
C ALA A 832 16.34 -43.53 14.63
N VAL A 833 16.76 -44.77 14.63
CA VAL A 833 18.17 -45.18 14.77
C VAL A 833 18.95 -44.86 13.50
N ALA A 834 18.38 -45.16 12.34
CA ALA A 834 18.97 -44.86 11.03
C ALA A 834 19.10 -43.33 10.79
N GLU A 835 18.09 -42.57 11.16
CA GLU A 835 18.13 -41.10 11.11
C GLU A 835 19.20 -40.51 12.03
N GLY A 836 19.34 -41.04 13.27
CA GLY A 836 20.38 -40.63 14.22
C GLY A 836 21.79 -40.95 13.71
N GLU A 837 22.01 -42.10 13.11
CA GLU A 837 23.29 -42.47 12.52
C GLU A 837 23.69 -41.60 11.33
N VAL A 838 22.73 -41.25 10.45
CA VAL A 838 22.97 -40.36 9.29
C VAL A 838 23.28 -38.97 9.75
N LEU A 839 22.56 -38.42 10.73
CA LEU A 839 22.81 -37.12 11.32
C LEU A 839 24.20 -37.03 11.99
N ASP A 840 24.61 -38.05 12.70
CA ASP A 840 25.93 -38.09 13.33
C ASP A 840 27.06 -38.26 12.32
N ALA A 841 26.84 -39.02 11.25
CA ALA A 841 27.76 -39.13 10.14
C ALA A 841 27.92 -37.80 9.38
N LEU A 842 26.82 -37.08 9.17
CA LEU A 842 26.82 -35.74 8.55
C LEU A 842 27.58 -34.73 9.41
N ARG A 843 27.39 -34.74 10.74
CA ARG A 843 28.10 -33.84 11.69
C ARG A 843 29.62 -34.09 11.73
N ARG A 844 30.04 -35.32 11.49
CA ARG A 844 31.48 -35.69 11.47
C ARG A 844 32.12 -35.55 10.11
N CYS A 845 31.32 -35.29 9.07
CA CYS A 845 31.81 -35.18 7.71
C CYS A 845 32.58 -33.86 7.51
N GLN A 846 33.85 -33.96 7.10
CA GLN A 846 34.66 -32.82 6.71
C GLN A 846 34.43 -32.50 5.22
N THR A 847 33.46 -31.65 4.94
CA THR A 847 33.03 -31.31 3.57
C THR A 847 34.16 -30.76 2.68
N ASP A 848 35.10 -30.03 3.27
CA ASP A 848 36.22 -29.41 2.55
C ASP A 848 37.31 -30.39 2.12
N ALA A 849 37.27 -31.63 2.64
CA ALA A 849 38.25 -32.69 2.31
C ALA A 849 37.71 -33.71 1.32
N LEU A 850 36.45 -33.60 0.87
CA LEU A 850 35.81 -34.56 -0.03
C LEU A 850 35.91 -34.14 -1.49
N SER A 851 36.22 -35.09 -2.34
CA SER A 851 36.02 -34.90 -3.80
C SER A 851 34.53 -34.96 -4.14
N PRO A 852 34.10 -34.36 -5.26
CA PRO A 852 32.70 -34.38 -5.73
C PRO A 852 32.12 -35.79 -5.84
N LEU A 853 32.94 -36.78 -6.22
CA LEU A 853 32.50 -38.18 -6.35
C LEU A 853 32.29 -38.85 -5.00
N GLU A 854 33.16 -38.59 -4.03
CA GLU A 854 33.03 -39.08 -2.64
C GLU A 854 31.82 -38.47 -1.97
N ALA A 855 31.56 -37.17 -2.13
CA ALA A 855 30.39 -36.50 -1.61
C ALA A 855 29.08 -37.12 -2.17
N LEU A 856 29.05 -37.38 -3.46
CA LEU A 856 27.90 -38.02 -4.12
C LEU A 856 27.67 -39.45 -3.59
N ASN A 857 28.72 -40.24 -3.42
CA ASN A 857 28.63 -41.59 -2.86
C ASN A 857 28.14 -41.61 -1.40
N LEU A 858 28.61 -40.68 -0.56
CA LEU A 858 28.12 -40.51 0.81
C LEU A 858 26.63 -40.15 0.85
N ILE A 859 26.19 -39.27 -0.04
CA ILE A 859 24.76 -38.88 -0.15
C ILE A 859 23.91 -40.09 -0.55
N TYR A 860 24.38 -40.92 -1.51
CA TYR A 860 23.71 -42.16 -1.88
C TYR A 860 23.66 -43.19 -0.74
N GLU A 861 24.72 -43.33 0.03
CA GLU A 861 24.79 -44.23 1.21
C GLU A 861 23.82 -43.78 2.31
N TRP A 862 23.80 -42.46 2.63
CA TRP A 862 22.86 -41.90 3.59
C TRP A 862 21.41 -42.04 3.16
N LYS A 863 21.12 -41.78 1.89
CA LYS A 863 19.76 -41.95 1.31
C LYS A 863 19.31 -43.41 1.38
N ARG A 864 20.21 -44.35 1.13
CA ARG A 864 19.90 -45.78 1.23
C ARG A 864 19.63 -46.21 2.69
N LYS A 865 20.37 -45.66 3.65
CA LYS A 865 20.14 -45.92 5.10
C LYS A 865 18.81 -45.33 5.57
N LEU A 866 18.39 -44.20 5.06
CA LEU A 866 17.11 -43.56 5.39
C LEU A 866 15.90 -44.26 4.70
N SER A 867 16.14 -45.04 3.66
CA SER A 867 15.08 -45.76 2.91
C SER A 867 14.90 -47.21 3.39
N GLN A 868 15.74 -47.73 4.31
CA GLN A 868 15.61 -49.02 4.99
C GLN A 868 14.99 -48.79 6.37
#